data_09d9c53b6e2bedacc2ac66f027276758
#
_entry.id   09d9c53b6e2bedacc2ac66f027276758
#
_cell.length_a   1.000
_cell.length_b   1.000
_cell.length_c   1.000
_cell.angle_alpha   90.00
_cell.angle_beta   90.00
_cell.angle_gamma   90.00
#
_symmetry.space_group_name_H-M   'P 1'
#
loop_
_entity.id
_entity.type
_entity.pdbx_description
1 polymer ?
#
loop_
_entity_poly.entity_id
_entity_poly.type
_entity_poly.pdbx_seq_one_letter_code
_entity_poly.pdbx_strand_id
1 'polypeptide(L)'
;MIQLSDVTIMRGSKYLLENASASIFPGQKVGIIGRNGCGKSTLFAAIKGEIAPELGSLTVPRNFKISAVSQQTPSLDISALDYVKQGDKDLTELLAQKEKAYAENNGEKIALIEDKLGIAGVWTIDSRAKILLHGLGFAEDEMQKAVKEFSGGWRMRLNLAQALIYKSDVLLLDEPTNHLDLDTIIFLENYLKSFEGTILCISHDRDFLDTFCSHILHFESNHLVMYTGNYSDYERLRAERIKNEKANRRREEASLAHMQDFVERFRYKASKAKQAQSMLKAIDRLKLTAVTQEESPYHIKFADPERTVDIIADLKELDCGYSENDIILKKVNLMLIAGDRIGLLGRNGQGKSTLIKTLCSVLKPVHGTVTLGKGIKIGYFAQHELDQLSGQMSALDHLRAIDHNAKEKDLRTFLGSFSFSGDKATQKVEDMSGGEQARLALAIVAYQKPNLLLLDEPTNHLDLDMREALSLALSTYKGALILVSHDRHLLEAIADKLWLIDDGNVSEFNGDLNDYQEFLNKKNREYKEKLNEKTQKQPNQNLVSEKAKAQTYKTKEQKKLEAQKRQSLRPLKLEIEKLEKKMDKIKKSLADIDTTLSDLELYSKEPEKVEILSIERAKLSDELDECEITWIEKQDELEKAMKE
;
A
#
# COMPACT_ATOMS: atom_id res chain seq x y z
N MET A 1 -12.29 21.36 -4.45
CA MET A 1 -12.17 20.10 -5.23
C MET A 1 -11.06 20.28 -6.26
N ILE A 2 -10.36 19.20 -6.61
CA ILE A 2 -9.42 19.14 -7.74
C ILE A 2 -10.22 18.68 -8.95
N GLN A 3 -10.16 19.44 -10.07
CA GLN A 3 -10.95 19.16 -11.25
C GLN A 3 -10.06 19.11 -12.48
N LEU A 4 -10.16 18.00 -13.20
CA LEU A 4 -9.60 17.80 -14.54
C LEU A 4 -10.75 17.90 -15.55
N SER A 5 -10.59 18.72 -16.58
CA SER A 5 -11.60 18.88 -17.66
C SER A 5 -10.87 18.75 -19.00
N ASP A 6 -11.14 17.65 -19.69
CA ASP A 6 -10.60 17.30 -21.00
C ASP A 6 -9.07 17.46 -21.11
N VAL A 7 -8.38 17.05 -20.05
CA VAL A 7 -6.94 17.22 -19.89
C VAL A 7 -6.18 16.28 -20.80
N THR A 8 -5.25 16.84 -21.57
CA THR A 8 -4.28 16.08 -22.38
C THR A 8 -2.87 16.39 -21.88
N ILE A 9 -2.12 15.33 -21.54
CA ILE A 9 -0.73 15.43 -21.09
C ILE A 9 0.15 14.57 -21.98
N MET A 10 1.25 15.14 -22.46
CA MET A 10 2.25 14.47 -23.28
C MET A 10 3.62 14.41 -22.56
N ARG A 11 4.41 13.42 -22.93
CA ARG A 11 5.83 13.36 -22.59
C ARG A 11 6.64 13.00 -23.84
N GLY A 12 7.32 13.99 -24.38
CA GLY A 12 7.92 13.87 -25.70
C GLY A 12 6.83 13.71 -26.77
N SER A 13 6.88 12.64 -27.56
CA SER A 13 5.87 12.33 -28.58
C SER A 13 4.74 11.42 -28.10
N LYS A 14 4.76 10.97 -26.84
CA LYS A 14 3.79 10.02 -26.32
C LYS A 14 2.70 10.71 -25.53
N TYR A 15 1.43 10.43 -25.88
CA TYR A 15 0.28 10.80 -25.07
C TYR A 15 0.22 9.92 -23.82
N LEU A 16 0.19 10.54 -22.65
CA LEU A 16 -0.01 9.87 -21.36
C LEU A 16 -1.47 9.94 -20.92
N LEU A 17 -2.11 11.10 -21.11
CA LEU A 17 -3.55 11.30 -20.95
C LEU A 17 -4.10 12.01 -22.18
N GLU A 18 -5.29 11.63 -22.59
CA GLU A 18 -5.99 12.19 -23.74
C GLU A 18 -7.46 12.46 -23.39
N ASN A 19 -7.87 13.72 -23.44
CA ASN A 19 -9.23 14.18 -23.10
C ASN A 19 -9.73 13.59 -21.76
N ALA A 20 -8.86 13.56 -20.76
CA ALA A 20 -9.17 12.95 -19.48
C ALA A 20 -9.90 13.93 -18.55
N SER A 21 -11.02 13.49 -17.98
CA SER A 21 -11.82 14.27 -17.05
C SER A 21 -12.05 13.50 -15.76
N ALA A 22 -11.80 14.16 -14.62
CA ALA A 22 -12.03 13.59 -13.30
C ALA A 22 -12.27 14.70 -12.28
N SER A 23 -13.04 14.41 -11.23
CA SER A 23 -13.30 15.34 -10.12
C SER A 23 -13.01 14.66 -8.80
N ILE A 24 -12.17 15.29 -7.98
CA ILE A 24 -11.78 14.79 -6.66
C ILE A 24 -12.26 15.80 -5.63
N PHE A 25 -13.12 15.34 -4.73
CA PHE A 25 -13.71 16.18 -3.69
C PHE A 25 -12.84 16.20 -2.42
N PRO A 26 -12.94 17.27 -1.60
CA PRO A 26 -12.25 17.33 -0.32
C PRO A 26 -12.60 16.13 0.58
N GLY A 27 -11.58 15.60 1.25
CA GLY A 27 -11.73 14.45 2.15
C GLY A 27 -11.79 13.08 1.46
N GLN A 28 -11.83 13.00 0.13
CA GLN A 28 -11.76 11.73 -0.57
C GLN A 28 -10.36 11.12 -0.47
N LYS A 29 -10.32 9.79 -0.31
CA LYS A 29 -9.11 8.99 -0.31
C LYS A 29 -9.09 8.18 -1.60
N VAL A 30 -8.26 8.62 -2.55
CA VAL A 30 -8.25 8.11 -3.92
C VAL A 30 -6.99 7.31 -4.19
N GLY A 31 -7.15 6.02 -4.47
CA GLY A 31 -6.08 5.17 -5.00
C GLY A 31 -5.94 5.39 -6.51
N ILE A 32 -4.73 5.63 -6.98
CA ILE A 32 -4.42 5.81 -8.41
C ILE A 32 -3.69 4.58 -8.90
N ILE A 33 -4.31 3.88 -9.84
CA ILE A 33 -3.79 2.63 -10.38
C ILE A 33 -3.63 2.70 -11.91
N GLY A 34 -2.79 1.82 -12.45
CA GLY A 34 -2.50 1.72 -13.88
C GLY A 34 -1.10 1.21 -14.11
N ARG A 35 -0.80 0.83 -15.34
CA ARG A 35 0.50 0.27 -15.75
C ARG A 35 1.67 1.20 -15.47
N ASN A 36 2.86 0.63 -15.35
CA ASN A 36 4.06 1.43 -15.27
C ASN A 36 4.26 2.25 -16.55
N GLY A 37 4.63 3.53 -16.38
CA GLY A 37 4.81 4.47 -17.50
C GLY A 37 3.53 4.97 -18.17
N CYS A 38 2.33 4.77 -17.56
CA CYS A 38 1.07 5.33 -18.07
C CYS A 38 0.86 6.81 -17.72
N GLY A 39 1.70 7.40 -16.83
CA GLY A 39 1.63 8.83 -16.50
C GLY A 39 1.15 9.17 -15.08
N LYS A 40 1.07 8.21 -14.16
CA LYS A 40 0.63 8.43 -12.77
C LYS A 40 1.43 9.54 -12.07
N SER A 41 2.75 9.43 -12.04
CA SER A 41 3.63 10.45 -11.42
C SER A 41 3.61 11.78 -12.20
N THR A 42 3.34 11.74 -13.51
CA THR A 42 3.16 12.96 -14.34
C THR A 42 1.87 13.70 -13.94
N LEU A 43 0.79 12.97 -13.62
CA LEU A 43 -0.43 13.55 -13.07
C LEU A 43 -0.13 14.25 -11.72
N PHE A 44 0.69 13.64 -10.85
CA PHE A 44 1.10 14.31 -9.60
C PHE A 44 1.90 15.59 -9.85
N ALA A 45 2.82 15.58 -10.81
CA ALA A 45 3.56 16.76 -11.21
C ALA A 45 2.62 17.87 -11.75
N ALA A 46 1.60 17.51 -12.50
CA ALA A 46 0.59 18.45 -12.98
C ALA A 46 -0.26 19.03 -11.82
N ILE A 47 -0.69 18.19 -10.84
CA ILE A 47 -1.44 18.64 -9.66
C ILE A 47 -0.58 19.60 -8.79
N LYS A 48 0.73 19.36 -8.69
CA LYS A 48 1.67 20.25 -8.01
C LYS A 48 1.93 21.56 -8.77
N GLY A 49 1.49 21.65 -10.03
CA GLY A 49 1.73 22.80 -10.91
C GLY A 49 3.13 22.83 -11.53
N GLU A 50 3.89 21.74 -11.48
CA GLU A 50 5.22 21.60 -12.09
C GLU A 50 5.13 21.41 -13.62
N ILE A 51 4.02 20.86 -14.09
CA ILE A 51 3.74 20.59 -15.51
C ILE A 51 2.35 21.15 -15.82
N ALA A 52 2.25 21.93 -16.90
CA ALA A 52 0.97 22.36 -17.43
C ALA A 52 0.42 21.32 -18.42
N PRO A 53 -0.91 21.07 -18.48
CA PRO A 53 -1.50 20.25 -19.52
C PRO A 53 -1.38 20.94 -20.88
N GLU A 54 -1.23 20.14 -21.94
CA GLU A 54 -1.19 20.64 -23.34
C GLU A 54 -2.55 21.14 -23.80
N LEU A 55 -3.63 20.43 -23.44
CA LEU A 55 -5.01 20.79 -23.71
C LEU A 55 -5.87 20.57 -22.47
N GLY A 56 -7.01 21.26 -22.41
CA GLY A 56 -7.93 21.18 -21.29
C GLY A 56 -7.52 22.06 -20.10
N SER A 57 -8.08 21.80 -18.94
CA SER A 57 -7.78 22.55 -17.73
C SER A 57 -7.69 21.67 -16.49
N LEU A 58 -6.66 21.89 -15.68
CA LEU A 58 -6.50 21.31 -14.36
C LEU A 58 -6.63 22.42 -13.32
N THR A 59 -7.66 22.34 -12.50
CA THR A 59 -7.95 23.35 -11.47
C THR A 59 -7.70 22.74 -10.09
N VAL A 60 -6.74 23.33 -9.36
CA VAL A 60 -6.49 23.07 -7.96
C VAL A 60 -6.71 24.38 -7.20
N PRO A 61 -7.51 24.43 -6.11
CA PRO A 61 -7.72 25.67 -5.36
C PRO A 61 -6.39 26.23 -4.83
N ARG A 62 -6.17 27.54 -5.06
CA ARG A 62 -4.90 28.20 -4.73
C ARG A 62 -4.53 28.18 -3.23
N ASN A 63 -5.52 28.06 -2.37
CA ASN A 63 -5.36 28.02 -0.92
C ASN A 63 -5.12 26.60 -0.36
N PHE A 64 -5.13 25.57 -1.20
CA PHE A 64 -4.87 24.21 -0.75
C PHE A 64 -3.39 24.02 -0.44
N LYS A 65 -3.13 23.48 0.74
CA LYS A 65 -1.80 23.05 1.18
C LYS A 65 -1.55 21.65 0.66
N ILE A 66 -0.61 21.52 -0.26
CA ILE A 66 -0.24 20.23 -0.86
C ILE A 66 1.04 19.72 -0.21
N SER A 67 0.99 18.50 0.31
CA SER A 67 2.15 17.72 0.72
C SER A 67 2.40 16.59 -0.25
N ALA A 68 3.66 16.34 -0.56
CA ALA A 68 4.07 15.24 -1.43
C ALA A 68 5.38 14.63 -0.93
N VAL A 69 5.51 13.31 -1.05
CA VAL A 69 6.76 12.62 -0.75
C VAL A 69 7.79 12.94 -1.84
N SER A 70 8.97 13.41 -1.42
CA SER A 70 10.08 13.65 -2.35
C SER A 70 10.70 12.33 -2.78
N GLN A 71 10.95 12.17 -4.08
CA GLN A 71 11.69 11.03 -4.62
C GLN A 71 13.20 11.18 -4.42
N GLN A 72 13.68 12.41 -4.27
CA GLN A 72 15.09 12.67 -4.00
C GLN A 72 15.37 12.58 -2.50
N THR A 73 16.41 11.88 -2.14
CA THR A 73 16.86 11.72 -0.76
C THR A 73 18.12 12.53 -0.52
N PRO A 74 18.03 13.78 -0.03
CA PRO A 74 19.18 14.62 0.17
C PRO A 74 20.10 14.05 1.24
N SER A 75 21.42 14.24 1.06
CA SER A 75 22.43 13.87 2.06
C SER A 75 22.76 15.09 2.88
N LEU A 76 22.04 15.27 4.02
CA LEU A 76 22.14 16.46 4.87
C LEU A 76 22.82 16.14 6.20
N ASP A 77 23.46 17.14 6.79
CA ASP A 77 24.15 17.08 8.09
C ASP A 77 23.24 17.46 9.27
N ILE A 78 21.92 17.44 9.08
CA ILE A 78 20.91 17.70 10.13
C ILE A 78 20.38 16.40 10.71
N SER A 79 19.89 16.44 11.96
CA SER A 79 19.31 15.25 12.60
C SER A 79 18.06 14.79 11.87
N ALA A 80 17.77 13.47 11.94
CA ALA A 80 16.54 12.89 11.38
C ALA A 80 15.29 13.58 11.96
N LEU A 81 15.30 13.89 13.26
CA LEU A 81 14.20 14.57 13.93
C LEU A 81 13.98 15.99 13.37
N ASP A 82 15.06 16.77 13.21
CA ASP A 82 14.95 18.14 12.69
C ASP A 82 14.57 18.15 11.20
N TYR A 83 15.05 17.16 10.45
CA TYR A 83 14.65 16.99 9.05
C TYR A 83 13.13 16.78 8.91
N VAL A 84 12.56 15.92 9.74
CA VAL A 84 11.11 15.68 9.73
C VAL A 84 10.34 16.94 10.14
N LYS A 85 10.77 17.66 11.18
CA LYS A 85 10.11 18.90 11.62
C LYS A 85 10.08 19.98 10.54
N GLN A 86 11.12 20.07 9.70
CA GLN A 86 11.17 21.00 8.56
C GLN A 86 10.08 20.71 7.50
N GLY A 87 9.44 19.54 7.55
CA GLY A 87 8.29 19.23 6.72
C GLY A 87 7.06 20.10 7.00
N ASP A 88 6.90 20.61 8.24
CA ASP A 88 5.85 21.57 8.57
C ASP A 88 6.27 22.97 8.08
N LYS A 89 5.93 23.24 6.81
CA LYS A 89 6.34 24.45 6.09
C LYS A 89 5.86 25.72 6.78
N ASP A 90 4.62 25.72 7.28
CA ASP A 90 4.03 26.87 7.97
C ASP A 90 4.82 27.20 9.24
N LEU A 91 5.14 26.17 10.02
CA LEU A 91 5.92 26.32 11.23
C LEU A 91 7.35 26.80 10.93
N THR A 92 7.98 26.22 9.91
CA THR A 92 9.34 26.58 9.48
C THR A 92 9.39 28.03 9.02
N GLU A 93 8.39 28.49 8.27
CA GLU A 93 8.29 29.87 7.82
C GLU A 93 8.07 30.84 8.99
N LEU A 94 7.18 30.49 9.93
CA LEU A 94 6.95 31.32 11.15
C LEU A 94 8.21 31.41 12.02
N LEU A 95 8.98 30.31 12.15
CA LEU A 95 10.27 30.35 12.88
C LEU A 95 11.28 31.25 12.19
N ALA A 96 11.40 31.18 10.86
CA ALA A 96 12.27 32.10 10.10
C ALA A 96 11.83 33.57 10.20
N GLN A 97 10.51 33.84 10.20
CA GLN A 97 9.97 35.18 10.44
C GLN A 97 10.27 35.66 11.86
N LYS A 98 10.22 34.79 12.87
CA LYS A 98 10.57 35.08 14.25
C LYS A 98 12.03 35.52 14.37
N GLU A 99 12.96 34.77 13.76
CA GLU A 99 14.39 35.13 13.78
C GLU A 99 14.65 36.50 13.15
N LYS A 100 13.99 36.80 12.01
CA LYS A 100 14.07 38.13 11.38
C LYS A 100 13.52 39.24 12.27
N ALA A 101 12.37 39.00 12.91
CA ALA A 101 11.76 39.97 13.82
C ALA A 101 12.64 40.24 15.06
N TYR A 102 13.35 39.21 15.56
CA TYR A 102 14.36 39.39 16.62
C TYR A 102 15.55 40.23 16.15
N ALA A 103 16.07 39.96 14.93
CA ALA A 103 17.16 40.76 14.35
C ALA A 103 16.75 42.24 14.13
N GLU A 104 15.47 42.51 13.83
CA GLU A 104 14.90 43.85 13.66
C GLU A 104 14.52 44.52 15.01
N ASN A 105 14.62 43.82 16.14
CA ASN A 105 14.17 44.28 17.48
C ASN A 105 12.71 44.77 17.52
N ASN A 106 11.82 44.13 16.71
CA ASN A 106 10.41 44.56 16.61
C ASN A 106 9.54 43.71 17.56
N GLY A 107 9.30 44.20 18.78
CA GLY A 107 8.56 43.51 19.82
C GLY A 107 7.11 43.19 19.47
N GLU A 108 6.41 44.06 18.73
CA GLU A 108 5.03 43.79 18.29
C GLU A 108 4.96 42.64 17.30
N LYS A 109 5.88 42.61 16.32
CA LYS A 109 5.97 41.49 15.37
C LYS A 109 6.31 40.16 16.07
N ILE A 110 7.23 40.21 17.05
CA ILE A 110 7.62 39.02 17.82
C ILE A 110 6.41 38.43 18.55
N ALA A 111 5.65 39.28 19.28
CA ALA A 111 4.46 38.82 20.02
C ALA A 111 3.40 38.17 19.09
N LEU A 112 3.15 38.80 17.93
CA LEU A 112 2.18 38.34 16.96
C LEU A 112 2.62 37.00 16.31
N ILE A 113 3.93 36.80 16.07
CA ILE A 113 4.47 35.56 15.53
C ILE A 113 4.44 34.47 16.61
N GLU A 114 4.71 34.77 17.87
CA GLU A 114 4.65 33.82 18.97
C GLU A 114 3.22 33.29 19.18
N ASP A 115 2.21 34.14 19.08
CA ASP A 115 0.80 33.70 19.11
C ASP A 115 0.49 32.75 17.94
N LYS A 116 0.90 33.09 16.72
CA LYS A 116 0.74 32.22 15.54
C LYS A 116 1.49 30.90 15.70
N LEU A 117 2.70 30.89 16.25
CA LEU A 117 3.46 29.66 16.54
C LEU A 117 2.75 28.77 17.56
N GLY A 118 2.14 29.38 18.58
CA GLY A 118 1.31 28.65 19.56
C GLY A 118 0.12 27.93 18.88
N ILE A 119 -0.61 28.64 18.00
CA ILE A 119 -1.73 28.10 17.22
C ILE A 119 -1.25 27.02 16.24
N ALA A 120 -0.10 27.22 15.59
CA ALA A 120 0.50 26.24 14.67
C ALA A 120 0.98 24.96 15.38
N GLY A 121 1.04 24.95 16.72
CA GLY A 121 1.39 23.76 17.50
C GLY A 121 2.90 23.54 17.65
N VAL A 122 3.69 24.60 17.75
CA VAL A 122 5.15 24.54 17.95
C VAL A 122 5.56 23.64 19.14
N TRP A 123 4.74 23.62 20.19
CA TRP A 123 5.00 22.81 21.40
C TRP A 123 4.76 21.32 21.22
N THR A 124 4.04 20.91 20.18
CA THR A 124 3.69 19.51 19.91
C THR A 124 4.46 18.90 18.75
N ILE A 125 5.20 19.70 17.97
CA ILE A 125 5.88 19.25 16.77
C ILE A 125 6.92 18.15 17.05
N ASP A 126 7.69 18.28 18.14
CA ASP A 126 8.69 17.29 18.55
C ASP A 126 8.03 15.95 18.89
N SER A 127 6.92 15.97 19.61
CA SER A 127 6.19 14.75 19.96
C SER A 127 5.56 14.10 18.72
N ARG A 128 4.99 14.90 17.81
CA ARG A 128 4.43 14.42 16.53
C ARG A 128 5.51 13.81 15.65
N ALA A 129 6.66 14.45 15.52
CA ALA A 129 7.79 13.97 14.75
C ALA A 129 8.33 12.65 15.32
N LYS A 130 8.49 12.52 16.65
CA LYS A 130 8.90 11.30 17.31
C LYS A 130 7.91 10.15 17.11
N ILE A 131 6.60 10.42 17.19
CA ILE A 131 5.57 9.41 16.94
C ILE A 131 5.65 8.90 15.49
N LEU A 132 5.80 9.79 14.52
CA LEU A 132 5.95 9.43 13.10
C LEU A 132 7.22 8.62 12.87
N LEU A 133 8.37 9.08 13.36
CA LEU A 133 9.65 8.39 13.23
C LEU A 133 9.60 6.99 13.86
N HIS A 134 9.08 6.88 15.08
CA HIS A 134 8.93 5.59 15.74
C HIS A 134 7.98 4.65 14.97
N GLY A 135 6.85 5.17 14.46
CA GLY A 135 5.92 4.41 13.63
C GLY A 135 6.53 3.95 12.30
N LEU A 136 7.49 4.69 11.77
CA LEU A 136 8.25 4.33 10.57
C LEU A 136 9.52 3.49 10.87
N GLY A 137 9.67 3.02 12.12
CA GLY A 137 10.67 2.04 12.51
C GLY A 137 11.98 2.61 13.05
N PHE A 138 12.11 3.95 13.24
CA PHE A 138 13.34 4.54 13.80
C PHE A 138 13.42 4.34 15.30
N ALA A 139 14.57 3.90 15.79
CA ALA A 139 14.88 3.83 17.20
C ALA A 139 15.15 5.24 17.78
N GLU A 140 15.00 5.39 19.10
CA GLU A 140 15.11 6.72 19.74
C GLU A 140 16.50 7.35 19.58
N ASP A 141 17.55 6.52 19.64
CA ASP A 141 18.94 6.92 19.41
C ASP A 141 19.23 7.29 17.95
N GLU A 142 18.52 6.68 17.01
CA GLU A 142 18.66 6.98 15.58
C GLU A 142 18.06 8.33 15.19
N MET A 143 17.06 8.81 15.91
CA MET A 143 16.41 10.09 15.61
C MET A 143 17.38 11.30 15.67
N GLN A 144 18.50 11.13 16.40
CA GLN A 144 19.53 12.18 16.52
C GLN A 144 20.67 12.05 15.49
N LYS A 145 20.75 10.92 14.76
CA LYS A 145 21.75 10.72 13.70
C LYS A 145 21.51 11.66 12.52
N ALA A 146 22.58 12.03 11.83
CA ALA A 146 22.48 12.86 10.64
C ALA A 146 21.82 12.10 9.48
N VAL A 147 21.00 12.80 8.67
CA VAL A 147 20.28 12.18 7.53
C VAL A 147 21.24 11.46 6.58
N LYS A 148 22.46 11.99 6.36
CA LYS A 148 23.46 11.39 5.49
C LYS A 148 23.95 10.00 5.95
N GLU A 149 23.84 9.69 7.25
CA GLU A 149 24.29 8.42 7.83
C GLU A 149 23.34 7.26 7.52
N PHE A 150 22.11 7.56 7.06
CA PHE A 150 21.11 6.58 6.74
C PHE A 150 21.25 6.04 5.31
N SER A 151 20.92 4.78 5.11
CA SER A 151 20.82 4.17 3.78
C SER A 151 19.67 4.81 2.96
N GLY A 152 19.66 4.55 1.64
CA GLY A 152 18.63 5.09 0.74
C GLY A 152 17.20 4.79 1.19
N GLY A 153 16.92 3.54 1.59
CA GLY A 153 15.59 3.14 2.06
C GLY A 153 15.17 3.86 3.35
N TRP A 154 16.10 4.02 4.30
CA TRP A 154 15.84 4.78 5.52
C TRP A 154 15.63 6.28 5.26
N ARG A 155 16.37 6.86 4.32
CA ARG A 155 16.14 8.26 3.89
C ARG A 155 14.80 8.44 3.21
N MET A 156 14.31 7.43 2.47
CA MET A 156 12.97 7.44 1.89
C MET A 156 11.88 7.44 2.97
N ARG A 157 12.06 6.68 4.07
CA ARG A 157 11.16 6.73 5.25
C ARG A 157 11.18 8.11 5.93
N LEU A 158 12.34 8.79 5.96
CA LEU A 158 12.43 10.18 6.45
C LEU A 158 11.64 11.15 5.57
N ASN A 159 11.72 11.01 4.23
CA ASN A 159 10.93 11.80 3.30
C ASN A 159 9.42 11.58 3.51
N LEU A 160 9.02 10.33 3.76
CA LEU A 160 7.63 10.01 4.08
C LEU A 160 7.21 10.68 5.39
N ALA A 161 8.00 10.56 6.46
CA ALA A 161 7.74 11.23 7.72
C ALA A 161 7.60 12.75 7.57
N GLN A 162 8.50 13.36 6.76
CA GLN A 162 8.49 14.78 6.45
C GLN A 162 7.21 15.21 5.70
N ALA A 163 6.71 14.36 4.79
CA ALA A 163 5.45 14.65 4.10
C ALA A 163 4.24 14.51 5.02
N LEU A 164 4.26 13.54 5.94
CA LEU A 164 3.17 13.24 6.87
C LEU A 164 3.05 14.25 8.03
N ILE A 165 4.16 14.88 8.46
CA ILE A 165 4.13 15.83 9.58
C ILE A 165 3.31 17.08 9.27
N TYR A 166 3.24 17.49 8.00
CA TYR A 166 2.54 18.66 7.53
C TYR A 166 1.03 18.45 7.51
N LYS A 167 0.29 19.35 8.15
CA LYS A 167 -1.17 19.37 8.10
C LYS A 167 -1.62 19.92 6.75
N SER A 168 -1.66 19.06 5.74
CA SER A 168 -2.02 19.42 4.37
C SER A 168 -3.47 19.14 4.07
N ASP A 169 -4.07 19.92 3.15
CA ASP A 169 -5.40 19.68 2.59
C ASP A 169 -5.38 18.53 1.58
N VAL A 170 -4.22 18.35 0.90
CA VAL A 170 -4.00 17.29 -0.09
C VAL A 170 -2.66 16.62 0.18
N LEU A 171 -2.68 15.31 0.32
CA LEU A 171 -1.50 14.47 0.50
C LEU A 171 -1.30 13.61 -0.74
N LEU A 172 -0.14 13.75 -1.40
CA LEU A 172 0.26 13.00 -2.58
C LEU A 172 1.31 11.95 -2.20
N LEU A 173 0.98 10.68 -2.37
CA LEU A 173 1.85 9.54 -2.06
C LEU A 173 2.14 8.76 -3.33
N ASP A 174 3.40 8.68 -3.73
CA ASP A 174 3.86 7.91 -4.89
C ASP A 174 4.62 6.67 -4.40
N GLU A 175 4.00 5.49 -4.51
CA GLU A 175 4.50 4.19 -4.05
C GLU A 175 5.03 4.21 -2.60
N PRO A 176 4.22 4.63 -1.61
CA PRO A 176 4.70 4.82 -0.24
C PRO A 176 5.05 3.53 0.48
N THR A 177 4.58 2.38 0.01
CA THR A 177 4.83 1.05 0.60
C THR A 177 6.18 0.47 0.20
N ASN A 178 6.82 0.99 -0.84
CA ASN A 178 8.13 0.51 -1.28
C ASN A 178 9.19 0.69 -0.17
N HIS A 179 9.96 -0.34 0.09
CA HIS A 179 11.01 -0.39 1.13
C HIS A 179 10.50 -0.31 2.59
N LEU A 180 9.19 -0.39 2.82
CA LEU A 180 8.61 -0.49 4.15
C LEU A 180 8.47 -1.96 4.54
N ASP A 181 8.68 -2.27 5.82
CA ASP A 181 8.31 -3.56 6.38
C ASP A 181 6.82 -3.57 6.79
N LEU A 182 6.30 -4.74 7.05
CA LEU A 182 4.88 -4.94 7.33
C LEU A 182 4.40 -4.10 8.53
N ASP A 183 5.23 -3.96 9.59
CA ASP A 183 4.93 -3.12 10.75
C ASP A 183 4.72 -1.65 10.36
N THR A 184 5.62 -1.15 9.53
CA THR A 184 5.59 0.23 9.04
C THR A 184 4.40 0.47 8.11
N ILE A 185 4.05 -0.52 7.27
CA ILE A 185 2.85 -0.47 6.41
C ILE A 185 1.59 -0.37 7.27
N ILE A 186 1.45 -1.21 8.31
CA ILE A 186 0.30 -1.18 9.23
C ILE A 186 0.19 0.18 9.95
N PHE A 187 1.32 0.75 10.37
CA PHE A 187 1.33 2.07 10.96
C PHE A 187 0.84 3.13 9.96
N LEU A 188 1.34 3.09 8.72
CA LEU A 188 0.96 4.02 7.66
C LEU A 188 -0.53 3.90 7.32
N GLU A 189 -1.06 2.69 7.19
CA GLU A 189 -2.49 2.42 6.98
C GLU A 189 -3.36 3.11 8.04
N ASN A 190 -3.03 2.90 9.31
CA ASN A 190 -3.75 3.51 10.43
C ASN A 190 -3.65 5.04 10.43
N TYR A 191 -2.50 5.57 10.06
CA TYR A 191 -2.31 7.02 9.91
C TYR A 191 -3.18 7.59 8.79
N LEU A 192 -3.17 6.95 7.61
CA LEU A 192 -3.96 7.39 6.45
C LEU A 192 -5.47 7.25 6.68
N LYS A 193 -5.91 6.23 7.43
CA LYS A 193 -7.31 6.11 7.86
C LYS A 193 -7.77 7.31 8.68
N SER A 194 -6.92 7.82 9.56
CA SER A 194 -7.21 8.95 10.44
C SER A 194 -6.97 10.31 9.80
N PHE A 195 -6.39 10.37 8.59
CA PHE A 195 -6.10 11.62 7.91
C PHE A 195 -7.39 12.28 7.40
N GLU A 196 -7.61 13.54 7.80
CA GLU A 196 -8.86 14.27 7.50
C GLU A 196 -8.86 14.92 6.11
N GLY A 197 -7.68 15.17 5.52
CA GLY A 197 -7.54 15.76 4.19
C GLY A 197 -7.80 14.78 3.04
N THR A 198 -7.67 15.29 1.82
CA THR A 198 -7.74 14.49 0.59
C THR A 198 -6.43 13.72 0.39
N ILE A 199 -6.51 12.45 0.11
CA ILE A 199 -5.35 11.61 -0.20
C ILE A 199 -5.41 11.20 -1.67
N LEU A 200 -4.31 11.37 -2.39
CA LEU A 200 -4.07 10.76 -3.68
C LEU A 200 -2.87 9.83 -3.54
N CYS A 201 -3.09 8.54 -3.68
CA CYS A 201 -2.07 7.53 -3.47
C CYS A 201 -1.88 6.67 -4.70
N ILE A 202 -0.71 6.73 -5.30
CA ILE A 202 -0.27 5.76 -6.30
C ILE A 202 0.29 4.57 -5.53
N SER A 203 -0.28 3.39 -5.71
CA SER A 203 0.28 2.15 -5.16
C SER A 203 -0.08 0.94 -6.02
N HIS A 204 0.78 -0.04 -5.98
CA HIS A 204 0.58 -1.37 -6.56
C HIS A 204 0.29 -2.43 -5.49
N ASP A 205 0.03 -2.01 -4.26
CA ASP A 205 -0.36 -2.88 -3.15
C ASP A 205 -1.88 -2.84 -2.98
N ARG A 206 -2.53 -3.98 -3.25
CA ARG A 206 -4.01 -4.13 -3.23
C ARG A 206 -4.56 -3.98 -1.82
N ASP A 207 -3.98 -4.70 -0.87
CA ASP A 207 -4.42 -4.74 0.52
C ASP A 207 -4.27 -3.36 1.17
N PHE A 208 -3.15 -2.69 0.86
CA PHE A 208 -2.92 -1.33 1.31
C PHE A 208 -3.99 -0.36 0.80
N LEU A 209 -4.32 -0.38 -0.51
CA LEU A 209 -5.37 0.46 -1.08
C LEU A 209 -6.75 0.12 -0.52
N ASP A 210 -7.05 -1.17 -0.31
CA ASP A 210 -8.33 -1.63 0.24
C ASP A 210 -8.58 -1.09 1.66
N THR A 211 -7.49 -0.89 2.40
CA THR A 211 -7.55 -0.52 3.81
C THR A 211 -8.11 0.89 4.05
N PHE A 212 -7.82 1.85 3.15
CA PHE A 212 -8.17 3.26 3.41
C PHE A 212 -8.82 3.98 2.22
N CYS A 213 -8.72 3.48 0.98
CA CYS A 213 -9.28 4.18 -0.17
C CYS A 213 -10.81 4.12 -0.19
N SER A 214 -11.42 5.24 -0.56
CA SER A 214 -12.85 5.37 -0.81
C SER A 214 -13.20 5.44 -2.30
N HIS A 215 -12.20 5.69 -3.15
CA HIS A 215 -12.31 5.77 -4.60
C HIS A 215 -11.05 5.25 -5.26
N ILE A 216 -11.18 4.68 -6.45
CA ILE A 216 -10.06 4.27 -7.30
C ILE A 216 -10.12 5.02 -8.62
N LEU A 217 -9.03 5.69 -8.98
CA LEU A 217 -8.82 6.37 -10.26
C LEU A 217 -7.93 5.49 -11.14
N HIS A 218 -8.52 4.87 -12.13
CA HIS A 218 -7.83 3.94 -13.02
C HIS A 218 -7.39 4.62 -14.33
N PHE A 219 -6.10 4.48 -14.65
CA PHE A 219 -5.54 4.84 -15.95
C PHE A 219 -5.81 3.72 -16.96
N GLU A 220 -6.74 3.94 -17.86
CA GLU A 220 -7.18 2.97 -18.87
C GLU A 220 -7.05 3.55 -20.27
N SER A 221 -6.15 3.01 -21.10
CA SER A 221 -5.97 3.44 -22.51
C SER A 221 -5.86 4.96 -22.68
N ASN A 222 -5.00 5.61 -21.90
CA ASN A 222 -4.79 7.07 -21.84
C ASN A 222 -5.97 7.91 -21.31
N HIS A 223 -7.02 7.27 -20.79
CA HIS A 223 -8.16 7.94 -20.15
C HIS A 223 -8.15 7.68 -18.65
N LEU A 224 -8.94 8.47 -17.92
CA LEU A 224 -9.15 8.30 -16.49
C LEU A 224 -10.57 7.80 -16.23
N VAL A 225 -10.68 6.73 -15.43
CA VAL A 225 -11.98 6.20 -15.01
C VAL A 225 -12.02 6.16 -13.48
N MET A 226 -12.99 6.87 -12.91
CA MET A 226 -13.20 6.89 -11.45
C MET A 226 -14.18 5.79 -11.05
N TYR A 227 -13.79 4.99 -10.07
CA TYR A 227 -14.64 3.98 -9.43
C TYR A 227 -14.88 4.37 -7.98
N THR A 228 -16.11 4.21 -7.49
CA THR A 228 -16.45 4.43 -6.09
C THR A 228 -16.28 3.12 -5.33
N GLY A 229 -15.67 3.18 -4.16
CA GLY A 229 -15.33 2.03 -3.32
C GLY A 229 -13.83 1.83 -3.21
N ASN A 230 -13.44 0.76 -2.54
CA ASN A 230 -12.06 0.34 -2.36
C ASN A 230 -11.53 -0.44 -3.59
N TYR A 231 -10.35 -1.04 -3.47
CA TYR A 231 -9.74 -1.77 -4.58
C TYR A 231 -10.54 -3.03 -4.96
N SER A 232 -11.05 -3.78 -3.99
CA SER A 232 -11.90 -4.96 -4.23
C SER A 232 -13.22 -4.60 -4.93
N ASP A 233 -13.83 -3.47 -4.56
CA ASP A 233 -14.99 -2.95 -5.27
C ASP A 233 -14.67 -2.56 -6.72
N TYR A 234 -13.51 -1.94 -6.95
CA TYR A 234 -13.02 -1.62 -8.29
C TYR A 234 -12.89 -2.89 -9.15
N GLU A 235 -12.25 -3.96 -8.64
CA GLU A 235 -12.09 -5.21 -9.39
C GLU A 235 -13.45 -5.78 -9.81
N ARG A 236 -14.41 -5.82 -8.89
CA ARG A 236 -15.77 -6.28 -9.14
C ARG A 236 -16.48 -5.43 -10.19
N LEU A 237 -16.48 -4.11 -10.03
CA LEU A 237 -17.14 -3.17 -10.94
C LEU A 237 -16.51 -3.19 -12.34
N ARG A 238 -15.18 -3.30 -12.42
CA ARG A 238 -14.45 -3.44 -13.69
C ARG A 238 -14.82 -4.74 -14.39
N ALA A 239 -14.83 -5.87 -13.67
CA ALA A 239 -15.22 -7.16 -14.24
C ALA A 239 -16.66 -7.16 -14.78
N GLU A 240 -17.61 -6.55 -14.05
CA GLU A 240 -18.99 -6.38 -14.50
C GLU A 240 -19.07 -5.49 -15.75
N ARG A 241 -18.34 -4.38 -15.77
CA ARG A 241 -18.28 -3.48 -16.93
C ARG A 241 -17.75 -4.21 -18.16
N ILE A 242 -16.62 -4.90 -18.07
CA ILE A 242 -16.04 -5.66 -19.17
C ILE A 242 -17.00 -6.73 -19.68
N LYS A 243 -17.67 -7.46 -18.77
CA LYS A 243 -18.68 -8.45 -19.12
C LYS A 243 -19.84 -7.83 -19.92
N ASN A 244 -20.33 -6.67 -19.49
CA ASN A 244 -21.41 -5.95 -20.16
C ASN A 244 -20.97 -5.41 -21.52
N GLU A 245 -19.78 -4.85 -21.65
CA GLU A 245 -19.19 -4.38 -22.91
C GLU A 245 -19.05 -5.54 -23.91
N LYS A 246 -18.51 -6.69 -23.48
CA LYS A 246 -18.41 -7.89 -24.30
C LYS A 246 -19.79 -8.41 -24.75
N ALA A 247 -20.79 -8.39 -23.87
CA ALA A 247 -22.14 -8.81 -24.21
C ALA A 247 -22.80 -7.84 -25.23
N ASN A 248 -22.64 -6.54 -25.04
CA ASN A 248 -23.13 -5.52 -25.97
C ASN A 248 -22.45 -5.64 -27.33
N ARG A 249 -21.13 -5.79 -27.34
CA ARG A 249 -20.36 -5.99 -28.58
C ARG A 249 -20.84 -7.20 -29.39
N ARG A 250 -21.05 -8.33 -28.72
CA ARG A 250 -21.62 -9.54 -29.38
C ARG A 250 -22.99 -9.29 -29.97
N ARG A 251 -23.86 -8.51 -29.29
CA ARG A 251 -25.18 -8.15 -29.79
C ARG A 251 -25.08 -7.22 -31.02
N GLU A 252 -24.19 -6.23 -30.98
CA GLU A 252 -23.92 -5.32 -32.09
C GLU A 252 -23.36 -6.07 -33.31
N GLU A 253 -22.40 -6.98 -33.11
CA GLU A 253 -21.82 -7.83 -34.14
C GLU A 253 -22.89 -8.75 -34.79
N ALA A 254 -23.73 -9.38 -33.97
CA ALA A 254 -24.85 -10.19 -34.47
C ALA A 254 -25.86 -9.37 -35.27
N SER A 255 -26.18 -8.15 -34.80
CA SER A 255 -27.05 -7.21 -35.50
C SER A 255 -26.44 -6.77 -36.84
N LEU A 256 -25.14 -6.46 -36.83
CA LEU A 256 -24.40 -6.07 -38.03
C LEU A 256 -24.35 -7.21 -39.04
N ALA A 257 -24.06 -8.45 -38.60
CA ALA A 257 -24.08 -9.62 -39.46
C ALA A 257 -25.47 -9.85 -40.07
N HIS A 258 -26.56 -9.71 -39.29
CA HIS A 258 -27.93 -9.81 -39.78
C HIS A 258 -28.27 -8.74 -40.84
N MET A 259 -27.83 -7.48 -40.62
CA MET A 259 -28.02 -6.39 -41.56
C MET A 259 -27.24 -6.62 -42.87
N GLN A 260 -25.99 -7.12 -42.75
CA GLN A 260 -25.16 -7.46 -43.92
C GLN A 260 -25.78 -8.61 -44.74
N ASP A 261 -26.23 -9.67 -44.07
CA ASP A 261 -26.91 -10.80 -44.71
C ASP A 261 -28.21 -10.37 -45.45
N PHE A 262 -28.99 -9.47 -44.81
CA PHE A 262 -30.18 -8.88 -45.46
C PHE A 262 -29.81 -8.09 -46.72
N VAL A 263 -28.78 -7.24 -46.65
CA VAL A 263 -28.32 -6.45 -47.81
C VAL A 263 -27.84 -7.37 -48.93
N GLU A 264 -27.06 -8.42 -48.61
CA GLU A 264 -26.53 -9.34 -49.61
C GLU A 264 -27.64 -10.12 -50.32
N ARG A 265 -28.67 -10.61 -49.61
CA ARG A 265 -29.81 -11.35 -50.17
C ARG A 265 -30.74 -10.48 -51.02
N PHE A 266 -30.90 -9.19 -50.68
CA PHE A 266 -31.93 -8.35 -51.24
C PHE A 266 -31.40 -7.19 -52.11
N ARG A 267 -30.08 -7.00 -52.24
CA ARG A 267 -29.43 -5.92 -53.01
C ARG A 267 -29.93 -5.83 -54.47
N TYR A 268 -30.20 -6.98 -55.08
CA TYR A 268 -30.59 -7.07 -56.49
C TYR A 268 -32.11 -7.18 -56.70
N LYS A 269 -32.93 -7.22 -55.65
CA LYS A 269 -34.39 -7.29 -55.78
C LYS A 269 -35.01 -5.88 -55.78
N ALA A 270 -35.60 -5.46 -56.92
CA ALA A 270 -36.16 -4.13 -57.10
C ALA A 270 -37.19 -3.74 -56.03
N SER A 271 -38.02 -4.67 -55.56
CA SER A 271 -39.04 -4.44 -54.52
C SER A 271 -38.47 -4.13 -53.13
N LYS A 272 -37.21 -4.54 -52.81
CA LYS A 272 -36.55 -4.33 -51.51
C LYS A 272 -35.30 -3.46 -51.59
N ALA A 273 -34.95 -2.93 -52.76
CA ALA A 273 -33.76 -2.11 -52.98
C ALA A 273 -33.70 -0.89 -52.04
N LYS A 274 -34.83 -0.24 -51.79
CA LYS A 274 -34.93 0.90 -50.87
C LYS A 274 -34.66 0.52 -49.42
N GLN A 275 -35.10 -0.68 -48.98
CA GLN A 275 -34.82 -1.22 -47.64
C GLN A 275 -33.36 -1.61 -47.52
N ALA A 276 -32.77 -2.26 -48.52
CA ALA A 276 -31.36 -2.60 -48.53
C ALA A 276 -30.45 -1.36 -48.47
N GLN A 277 -30.83 -0.28 -49.18
CA GLN A 277 -30.11 0.99 -49.16
C GLN A 277 -30.22 1.72 -47.79
N SER A 278 -31.37 1.61 -47.12
CA SER A 278 -31.55 2.10 -45.76
C SER A 278 -30.69 1.31 -44.73
N MET A 279 -30.61 -0.02 -44.89
CA MET A 279 -29.76 -0.89 -44.08
C MET A 279 -28.26 -0.58 -44.27
N LEU A 280 -27.79 -0.35 -45.49
CA LEU A 280 -26.41 0.10 -45.78
C LEU A 280 -26.09 1.39 -45.04
N LYS A 281 -26.97 2.39 -45.09
CA LYS A 281 -26.79 3.62 -44.33
C LYS A 281 -26.80 3.41 -42.81
N ALA A 282 -27.53 2.43 -42.31
CA ALA A 282 -27.53 2.06 -40.90
C ALA A 282 -26.21 1.37 -40.51
N ILE A 283 -25.68 0.49 -41.34
CA ILE A 283 -24.36 -0.15 -41.16
C ILE A 283 -23.25 0.91 -41.09
N ASP A 284 -23.24 1.87 -42.03
CA ASP A 284 -22.25 2.96 -42.08
C ASP A 284 -22.30 3.87 -40.82
N ARG A 285 -23.45 3.95 -40.15
CA ARG A 285 -23.64 4.74 -38.94
C ARG A 285 -23.35 3.96 -37.67
N LEU A 286 -23.29 2.63 -37.73
CA LEU A 286 -23.12 1.76 -36.59
C LEU A 286 -21.66 1.83 -36.12
N LYS A 287 -21.42 2.59 -35.04
CA LYS A 287 -20.15 2.58 -34.35
C LYS A 287 -20.18 1.41 -33.36
N LEU A 288 -19.36 0.40 -33.61
CA LEU A 288 -19.24 -0.73 -32.69
C LEU A 288 -18.67 -0.24 -31.34
N THR A 289 -19.25 -0.73 -30.27
CA THR A 289 -18.74 -0.44 -28.92
C THR A 289 -17.29 -0.93 -28.81
N ALA A 290 -16.39 -0.04 -28.42
CA ALA A 290 -15.04 -0.44 -28.10
C ALA A 290 -15.09 -1.34 -26.86
N VAL A 291 -14.55 -2.55 -26.98
CA VAL A 291 -14.39 -3.45 -25.83
C VAL A 291 -13.06 -3.11 -25.17
N THR A 292 -13.11 -2.84 -23.90
CA THR A 292 -11.89 -2.77 -23.07
C THR A 292 -11.16 -4.09 -23.22
N GLN A 293 -9.99 -4.08 -23.84
CA GLN A 293 -9.18 -5.29 -23.96
C GLN A 293 -8.74 -5.69 -22.55
N GLU A 294 -9.04 -6.92 -22.16
CA GLU A 294 -8.32 -7.59 -21.08
C GLU A 294 -6.89 -7.79 -21.58
N GLU A 295 -6.09 -6.79 -21.39
CA GLU A 295 -4.68 -6.92 -21.60
C GLU A 295 -4.12 -7.66 -20.39
N SER A 296 -4.08 -9.00 -20.43
CA SER A 296 -3.11 -9.77 -19.65
C SER A 296 -1.86 -9.93 -20.53
N PRO A 297 -0.92 -9.02 -20.45
CA PRO A 297 0.22 -8.99 -21.37
C PRO A 297 1.31 -9.97 -20.94
N TYR A 298 1.19 -10.54 -19.76
CA TYR A 298 2.23 -11.33 -19.14
C TYR A 298 1.81 -12.80 -19.04
N HIS A 299 2.58 -13.67 -19.67
CA HIS A 299 2.42 -15.14 -19.57
C HIS A 299 3.67 -15.76 -18.97
N ILE A 300 4.05 -15.28 -17.76
CA ILE A 300 5.24 -15.76 -17.08
C ILE A 300 5.08 -17.24 -16.77
N LYS A 301 6.13 -17.99 -17.03
CA LYS A 301 6.23 -19.39 -16.65
C LYS A 301 7.63 -19.71 -16.20
N PHE A 302 7.78 -20.23 -15.00
CA PHE A 302 9.01 -20.86 -14.56
C PHE A 302 9.01 -22.30 -15.09
N ALA A 303 10.07 -22.67 -15.79
CA ALA A 303 10.19 -24.05 -16.27
C ALA A 303 10.44 -25.00 -15.09
N ASP A 304 9.89 -26.21 -15.18
CA ASP A 304 10.14 -27.24 -14.17
C ASP A 304 11.63 -27.57 -14.08
N PRO A 305 12.16 -27.84 -12.88
CA PRO A 305 13.54 -28.25 -12.69
C PRO A 305 13.89 -29.51 -13.52
N GLU A 306 15.09 -29.54 -14.10
CA GLU A 306 15.55 -30.68 -14.90
C GLU A 306 15.78 -31.94 -14.07
N ARG A 307 16.04 -31.80 -12.79
CA ARG A 307 16.26 -32.91 -11.83
C ARG A 307 15.53 -32.63 -10.54
N THR A 308 14.94 -33.65 -9.95
CA THR A 308 14.36 -33.62 -8.60
C THR A 308 15.37 -34.18 -7.62
N VAL A 309 15.58 -33.49 -6.50
CA VAL A 309 16.46 -33.89 -5.39
C VAL A 309 15.63 -33.70 -4.13
N ASP A 310 15.52 -34.73 -3.29
CA ASP A 310 14.63 -34.70 -2.11
C ASP A 310 15.04 -33.63 -1.10
N ILE A 311 16.35 -33.56 -0.77
CA ILE A 311 16.90 -32.52 0.11
C ILE A 311 17.57 -31.47 -0.72
N ILE A 312 17.03 -30.25 -0.70
CA ILE A 312 17.56 -29.09 -1.42
C ILE A 312 18.72 -28.45 -0.63
N ALA A 313 18.54 -28.20 0.65
CA ALA A 313 19.55 -27.63 1.52
C ALA A 313 19.38 -28.13 2.96
N ASP A 314 20.52 -28.36 3.65
CA ASP A 314 20.58 -28.74 5.05
C ASP A 314 21.52 -27.76 5.76
N LEU A 315 21.00 -26.99 6.72
CA LEU A 315 21.69 -25.97 7.49
C LEU A 315 21.86 -26.48 8.91
N LYS A 316 23.11 -26.59 9.37
CA LYS A 316 23.45 -27.09 10.71
C LYS A 316 24.31 -26.10 11.47
N GLU A 317 23.82 -25.74 12.66
CA GLU A 317 24.50 -24.81 13.61
C GLU A 317 25.05 -23.58 12.89
N LEU A 318 24.27 -23.03 11.93
CA LEU A 318 24.72 -22.03 11.00
C LEU A 318 24.68 -20.64 11.64
N ASP A 319 25.83 -19.96 11.70
CA ASP A 319 25.94 -18.56 12.06
C ASP A 319 26.16 -17.72 10.78
N CYS A 320 25.23 -16.78 10.51
CA CYS A 320 25.29 -15.89 9.35
C CYS A 320 25.67 -14.48 9.80
N GLY A 321 26.66 -13.89 9.14
CA GLY A 321 27.15 -12.55 9.44
C GLY A 321 28.23 -12.11 8.44
N TYR A 322 28.68 -10.88 8.58
CA TYR A 322 29.72 -10.32 7.71
C TYR A 322 31.14 -10.50 8.26
N SER A 323 31.28 -10.75 9.56
CA SER A 323 32.53 -11.06 10.23
C SER A 323 32.26 -11.82 11.54
N GLU A 324 33.32 -12.37 12.16
CA GLU A 324 33.22 -13.02 13.48
C GLU A 324 32.66 -12.10 14.58
N ASN A 325 32.85 -10.79 14.43
CA ASN A 325 32.35 -9.78 15.38
C ASN A 325 30.97 -9.23 14.99
N ASP A 326 30.46 -9.58 13.81
CA ASP A 326 29.20 -9.08 13.26
C ASP A 326 28.33 -10.26 12.79
N ILE A 327 27.91 -11.07 13.77
CA ILE A 327 27.02 -12.21 13.57
C ILE A 327 25.58 -11.73 13.73
N ILE A 328 24.79 -11.83 12.67
CA ILE A 328 23.40 -11.39 12.61
C ILE A 328 22.45 -12.52 13.01
N LEU A 329 22.66 -13.72 12.48
CA LEU A 329 21.85 -14.91 12.79
C LEU A 329 22.72 -15.97 13.44
N LYS A 330 22.21 -16.64 14.49
CA LYS A 330 22.96 -17.59 15.29
C LYS A 330 22.27 -18.94 15.33
N LYS A 331 23.09 -20.01 15.22
CA LYS A 331 22.68 -21.41 15.40
C LYS A 331 21.44 -21.79 14.57
N VAL A 332 21.38 -21.34 13.33
CA VAL A 332 20.27 -21.67 12.43
C VAL A 332 20.34 -23.15 12.07
N ASN A 333 19.28 -23.89 12.37
CA ASN A 333 19.12 -25.30 12.05
C ASN A 333 17.82 -25.46 11.25
N LEU A 334 17.92 -25.60 9.93
CA LEU A 334 16.79 -25.67 9.02
C LEU A 334 17.09 -26.67 7.91
N MET A 335 16.07 -27.37 7.46
CA MET A 335 16.14 -28.26 6.31
C MET A 335 15.10 -27.84 5.27
N LEU A 336 15.54 -27.76 4.02
CA LEU A 336 14.71 -27.42 2.88
C LEU A 336 14.59 -28.66 1.98
N ILE A 337 13.36 -29.08 1.70
CA ILE A 337 13.05 -30.22 0.83
C ILE A 337 12.45 -29.77 -0.51
N ALA A 338 12.41 -30.69 -1.46
CA ALA A 338 11.82 -30.42 -2.77
C ALA A 338 10.33 -30.04 -2.64
N GLY A 339 9.96 -28.96 -3.31
CA GLY A 339 8.59 -28.47 -3.31
C GLY A 339 8.20 -27.61 -2.10
N ASP A 340 9.10 -27.40 -1.11
CA ASP A 340 8.83 -26.47 -0.01
C ASP A 340 8.61 -25.05 -0.54
N ARG A 341 7.59 -24.39 -0.01
CA ARG A 341 7.24 -23.00 -0.30
C ARG A 341 7.24 -22.19 0.97
N ILE A 342 8.30 -21.45 1.19
CA ILE A 342 8.59 -20.79 2.46
C ILE A 342 8.48 -19.29 2.31
N GLY A 343 7.61 -18.67 3.12
CA GLY A 343 7.57 -17.22 3.33
C GLY A 343 8.50 -16.85 4.47
N LEU A 344 9.48 -15.99 4.22
CA LEU A 344 10.44 -15.53 5.23
C LEU A 344 10.01 -14.21 5.83
N LEU A 345 9.57 -14.24 7.08
CA LEU A 345 9.06 -13.11 7.85
C LEU A 345 10.15 -12.50 8.76
N GLY A 346 10.00 -11.24 9.10
CA GLY A 346 10.86 -10.52 10.02
C GLY A 346 11.01 -9.04 9.65
N ARG A 347 11.39 -8.21 10.61
CA ARG A 347 11.62 -6.77 10.42
C ARG A 347 12.79 -6.52 9.46
N ASN A 348 12.84 -5.34 8.86
CA ASN A 348 14.00 -4.94 8.07
C ASN A 348 15.25 -4.83 8.96
N GLY A 349 16.39 -5.28 8.41
CA GLY A 349 17.66 -5.31 9.15
C GLY A 349 17.89 -6.54 10.04
N GLN A 350 16.92 -7.45 10.21
CA GLN A 350 17.08 -8.64 11.07
C GLN A 350 17.81 -9.82 10.40
N GLY A 351 18.27 -9.67 9.15
CA GLY A 351 19.11 -10.69 8.52
C GLY A 351 18.41 -11.57 7.48
N LYS A 352 17.21 -11.20 6.96
CA LYS A 352 16.53 -11.93 5.89
C LYS A 352 17.44 -12.10 4.66
N SER A 353 17.95 -11.01 4.12
CA SER A 353 18.86 -11.04 2.96
C SER A 353 20.21 -11.67 3.29
N THR A 354 20.66 -11.63 4.56
CA THR A 354 21.90 -12.29 5.01
C THR A 354 21.74 -13.80 4.95
N LEU A 355 20.60 -14.35 5.40
CA LEU A 355 20.30 -15.79 5.29
C LEU A 355 20.28 -16.23 3.82
N ILE A 356 19.56 -15.48 2.96
CA ILE A 356 19.47 -15.79 1.53
C ILE A 356 20.85 -15.75 0.87
N LYS A 357 21.67 -14.72 1.10
CA LYS A 357 23.03 -14.61 0.55
C LYS A 357 23.92 -15.76 1.03
N THR A 358 23.75 -16.23 2.26
CA THR A 358 24.50 -17.40 2.79
C THR A 358 24.05 -18.69 2.09
N LEU A 359 22.74 -18.87 1.85
CA LEU A 359 22.22 -20.00 1.07
C LEU A 359 22.70 -20.00 -0.37
N CYS A 360 22.79 -18.84 -1.00
CA CYS A 360 23.36 -18.68 -2.37
C CYS A 360 24.88 -18.85 -2.43
N SER A 361 25.54 -19.05 -1.30
CA SER A 361 27.01 -19.07 -1.19
C SER A 361 27.68 -17.75 -1.63
N VAL A 362 26.93 -16.65 -1.72
CA VAL A 362 27.45 -15.30 -1.95
C VAL A 362 28.17 -14.81 -0.68
N LEU A 363 27.61 -15.13 0.49
CA LEU A 363 28.19 -14.86 1.79
C LEU A 363 28.61 -16.18 2.43
N LYS A 364 29.87 -16.28 2.88
CA LYS A 364 30.34 -17.47 3.59
C LYS A 364 29.76 -17.50 5.01
N PRO A 365 29.34 -18.66 5.51
CA PRO A 365 28.93 -18.78 6.90
C PRO A 365 30.12 -18.48 7.84
N VAL A 366 29.84 -17.83 8.97
CA VAL A 366 30.84 -17.55 10.01
C VAL A 366 31.17 -18.86 10.75
N HIS A 367 30.12 -19.61 11.17
CA HIS A 367 30.21 -20.94 11.74
C HIS A 367 29.14 -21.85 11.17
N GLY A 368 29.29 -23.15 11.38
CA GLY A 368 28.34 -24.14 10.90
C GLY A 368 28.54 -24.52 9.43
N THR A 369 27.56 -25.21 8.86
CA THR A 369 27.63 -25.71 7.48
C THR A 369 26.31 -25.56 6.75
N VAL A 370 26.42 -25.21 5.46
CA VAL A 370 25.34 -25.28 4.48
C VAL A 370 25.66 -26.39 3.49
N THR A 371 24.84 -27.42 3.47
CA THR A 371 24.99 -28.56 2.54
C THR A 371 23.90 -28.48 1.50
N LEU A 372 24.26 -28.23 0.25
CA LEU A 372 23.33 -28.24 -0.89
C LEU A 372 23.27 -29.65 -1.52
N GLY A 373 22.09 -30.03 -1.99
CA GLY A 373 21.90 -31.28 -2.75
C GLY A 373 22.74 -31.29 -4.03
N LYS A 374 23.13 -32.48 -4.50
CA LYS A 374 23.99 -32.60 -5.71
C LYS A 374 23.27 -32.09 -6.96
N GLY A 375 23.89 -31.12 -7.62
CA GLY A 375 23.40 -30.59 -8.90
C GLY A 375 22.24 -29.62 -8.76
N ILE A 376 22.01 -29.06 -7.56
CA ILE A 376 21.05 -28.00 -7.33
C ILE A 376 21.50 -26.73 -8.08
N LYS A 377 20.60 -26.20 -8.90
CA LYS A 377 20.71 -24.86 -9.49
C LYS A 377 19.88 -23.90 -8.64
N ILE A 378 20.50 -22.85 -8.14
CA ILE A 378 19.82 -21.80 -7.38
C ILE A 378 19.54 -20.64 -8.32
N GLY A 379 18.28 -20.20 -8.38
CA GLY A 379 17.87 -18.94 -8.99
C GLY A 379 17.68 -17.91 -7.90
N TYR A 380 18.50 -16.87 -7.91
CA TYR A 380 18.40 -15.79 -6.94
C TYR A 380 17.94 -14.52 -7.62
N PHE A 381 16.92 -13.90 -7.05
CA PHE A 381 16.44 -12.59 -7.44
C PHE A 381 16.48 -11.67 -6.22
N ALA A 382 17.24 -10.59 -6.33
CA ALA A 382 17.29 -9.52 -5.34
C ALA A 382 17.43 -8.17 -6.04
N GLN A 383 17.14 -7.10 -5.30
CA GLN A 383 17.25 -5.74 -5.82
C GLN A 383 18.67 -5.42 -6.34
N HIS A 384 19.72 -5.97 -5.72
CA HIS A 384 21.11 -5.81 -6.17
C HIS A 384 21.43 -6.54 -7.50
N GLU A 385 20.62 -7.51 -7.91
CA GLU A 385 20.79 -8.18 -9.20
C GLU A 385 20.47 -7.24 -10.37
N LEU A 386 19.68 -6.19 -10.15
CA LEU A 386 19.42 -5.15 -11.14
C LEU A 386 20.72 -4.37 -11.47
N ASP A 387 21.58 -4.16 -10.48
CA ASP A 387 22.87 -3.47 -10.65
C ASP A 387 23.90 -4.32 -11.43
N GLN A 388 23.67 -5.64 -11.53
CA GLN A 388 24.54 -6.57 -12.27
C GLN A 388 24.19 -6.65 -13.77
N LEU A 389 23.00 -6.13 -14.15
CA LEU A 389 22.62 -6.05 -15.54
C LEU A 389 23.56 -5.10 -16.28
N SER A 390 24.20 -5.58 -17.36
CA SER A 390 25.04 -4.72 -18.19
C SER A 390 24.19 -3.70 -18.95
N GLY A 391 24.34 -2.41 -18.64
CA GLY A 391 23.57 -1.35 -19.27
C GLY A 391 23.69 -1.31 -20.79
N GLN A 392 24.86 -1.74 -21.34
CA GLN A 392 25.14 -1.75 -22.77
C GLN A 392 24.56 -2.96 -23.51
N MET A 393 24.17 -4.01 -22.82
CA MET A 393 23.58 -5.22 -23.40
C MET A 393 22.06 -5.09 -23.51
N SER A 394 21.47 -5.78 -24.48
CA SER A 394 20.03 -5.92 -24.61
C SER A 394 19.50 -7.12 -23.82
N ALA A 395 18.17 -7.24 -23.68
CA ALA A 395 17.53 -8.42 -23.08
C ALA A 395 17.91 -9.70 -23.83
N LEU A 396 17.98 -9.65 -25.15
CA LEU A 396 18.36 -10.76 -25.99
C LEU A 396 19.82 -11.17 -25.77
N ASP A 397 20.74 -10.20 -25.62
CA ASP A 397 22.15 -10.46 -25.40
C ASP A 397 22.42 -11.12 -24.05
N HIS A 398 21.69 -10.73 -23.00
CA HIS A 398 21.79 -11.38 -21.68
C HIS A 398 21.41 -12.86 -21.75
N LEU A 399 20.30 -13.21 -22.40
CA LEU A 399 19.92 -14.61 -22.55
C LEU A 399 20.88 -15.40 -23.45
N ARG A 400 21.41 -14.77 -24.51
CA ARG A 400 22.41 -15.37 -25.40
C ARG A 400 23.71 -15.63 -24.65
N ALA A 401 24.10 -14.81 -23.69
CA ALA A 401 25.25 -15.02 -22.83
C ALA A 401 25.10 -16.25 -21.91
N ILE A 402 23.86 -16.59 -21.52
CA ILE A 402 23.56 -17.78 -20.71
C ILE A 402 23.52 -19.05 -21.57
N ASP A 403 22.94 -18.97 -22.76
CA ASP A 403 22.80 -20.10 -23.67
C ASP A 403 23.22 -19.73 -25.09
N HIS A 404 24.50 -19.95 -25.37
CA HIS A 404 25.13 -19.65 -26.68
C HIS A 404 24.57 -20.54 -27.82
N ASN A 405 23.94 -21.68 -27.50
CA ASN A 405 23.45 -22.64 -28.49
C ASN A 405 21.97 -22.42 -28.82
N ALA A 406 21.25 -21.63 -28.04
CA ALA A 406 19.84 -21.37 -28.25
C ALA A 406 19.58 -20.60 -29.55
N LYS A 407 18.54 -20.98 -30.28
CA LYS A 407 18.10 -20.25 -31.47
C LYS A 407 17.49 -18.90 -31.06
N GLU A 408 17.82 -17.86 -31.79
CA GLU A 408 17.30 -16.51 -31.53
C GLU A 408 15.76 -16.47 -31.46
N LYS A 409 15.08 -17.26 -32.31
CA LYS A 409 13.62 -17.36 -32.29
C LYS A 409 13.08 -17.84 -30.93
N ASP A 410 13.75 -18.82 -30.31
CA ASP A 410 13.31 -19.40 -29.04
C ASP A 410 13.55 -18.41 -27.90
N LEU A 411 14.69 -17.71 -27.92
CA LEU A 411 15.01 -16.63 -26.98
C LEU A 411 14.00 -15.47 -27.07
N ARG A 412 13.65 -15.04 -28.31
CA ARG A 412 12.64 -13.99 -28.51
C ARG A 412 11.24 -14.42 -28.08
N THR A 413 10.87 -15.70 -28.31
CA THR A 413 9.60 -16.25 -27.84
C THR A 413 9.52 -16.26 -26.33
N PHE A 414 10.61 -16.68 -25.67
CA PHE A 414 10.70 -16.64 -24.21
C PHE A 414 10.62 -15.21 -23.66
N LEU A 415 11.41 -14.28 -24.22
CA LEU A 415 11.35 -12.86 -23.84
C LEU A 415 9.98 -12.24 -24.06
N GLY A 416 9.28 -12.69 -25.11
CA GLY A 416 7.91 -12.25 -25.39
C GLY A 416 6.93 -12.55 -24.25
N SER A 417 7.13 -13.68 -23.53
CA SER A 417 6.31 -14.03 -22.36
C SER A 417 6.50 -13.05 -21.17
N PHE A 418 7.63 -12.35 -21.14
CA PHE A 418 7.93 -11.27 -20.21
C PHE A 418 7.69 -9.88 -20.82
N SER A 419 6.95 -9.78 -21.95
CA SER A 419 6.65 -8.53 -22.69
C SER A 419 7.87 -7.81 -23.27
N PHE A 420 8.94 -8.54 -23.58
CA PHE A 420 10.04 -8.06 -24.39
C PHE A 420 9.88 -8.53 -25.83
N SER A 421 8.95 -7.94 -26.59
CA SER A 421 8.68 -8.28 -28.00
C SER A 421 9.14 -7.17 -28.94
N GLY A 422 9.43 -7.55 -30.20
CA GLY A 422 9.88 -6.61 -31.22
C GLY A 422 11.18 -5.90 -30.86
N ASP A 423 11.19 -4.58 -30.94
CA ASP A 423 12.36 -3.73 -30.68
C ASP A 423 12.75 -3.72 -29.18
N LYS A 424 11.82 -3.98 -28.28
CA LYS A 424 12.10 -4.05 -26.85
C LYS A 424 13.08 -5.19 -26.48
N ALA A 425 13.11 -6.28 -27.25
CA ALA A 425 14.05 -7.37 -27.01
C ALA A 425 15.51 -6.97 -27.30
N THR A 426 15.72 -5.98 -28.15
CA THR A 426 17.04 -5.47 -28.57
C THR A 426 17.37 -4.10 -27.97
N GLN A 427 16.45 -3.51 -27.20
CA GLN A 427 16.68 -2.27 -26.48
C GLN A 427 17.75 -2.48 -25.40
N LYS A 428 18.65 -1.53 -25.24
CA LYS A 428 19.67 -1.55 -24.19
C LYS A 428 19.06 -1.41 -22.80
N VAL A 429 19.66 -2.07 -21.82
CA VAL A 429 19.19 -2.03 -20.43
C VAL A 429 19.26 -0.62 -19.85
N GLU A 430 20.24 0.20 -20.23
CA GLU A 430 20.36 1.59 -19.78
C GLU A 430 19.15 2.48 -20.17
N ASP A 431 18.45 2.13 -21.27
CA ASP A 431 17.27 2.84 -21.76
C ASP A 431 15.95 2.27 -21.18
N MET A 432 16.03 1.21 -20.37
CA MET A 432 14.86 0.56 -19.74
C MET A 432 14.47 1.25 -18.43
N SER A 433 13.18 1.29 -18.16
CA SER A 433 12.67 1.69 -16.84
C SER A 433 13.04 0.66 -15.78
N GLY A 434 13.09 1.06 -14.48
CA GLY A 434 13.37 0.13 -13.38
C GLY A 434 12.45 -1.10 -13.33
N GLY A 435 11.16 -0.94 -13.68
CA GLY A 435 10.23 -2.07 -13.80
C GLY A 435 10.54 -2.99 -14.98
N GLU A 436 11.06 -2.47 -16.10
CA GLU A 436 11.54 -3.29 -17.24
C GLU A 436 12.81 -4.04 -16.88
N GLN A 437 13.73 -3.41 -16.15
CA GLN A 437 14.94 -4.06 -15.65
C GLN A 437 14.60 -5.19 -14.66
N ALA A 438 13.67 -4.97 -13.73
CA ALA A 438 13.21 -6.00 -12.80
C ALA A 438 12.58 -7.21 -13.54
N ARG A 439 11.78 -6.96 -14.57
CA ARG A 439 11.23 -8.02 -15.42
C ARG A 439 12.31 -8.79 -16.16
N LEU A 440 13.33 -8.12 -16.66
CA LEU A 440 14.44 -8.77 -17.32
C LEU A 440 15.22 -9.66 -16.35
N ALA A 441 15.51 -9.19 -15.15
CA ALA A 441 16.17 -9.99 -14.13
C ALA A 441 15.34 -11.25 -13.77
N LEU A 442 14.03 -11.11 -13.60
CA LEU A 442 13.12 -12.27 -13.40
C LEU A 442 13.15 -13.23 -14.60
N ALA A 443 13.17 -12.71 -15.83
CA ALA A 443 13.27 -13.55 -17.03
C ALA A 443 14.59 -14.33 -17.07
N ILE A 444 15.71 -13.70 -16.70
CA ILE A 444 17.03 -14.34 -16.61
C ILE A 444 17.00 -15.50 -15.60
N VAL A 445 16.47 -15.25 -14.41
CA VAL A 445 16.35 -16.28 -13.36
C VAL A 445 15.44 -17.42 -13.81
N ALA A 446 14.30 -17.12 -14.44
CA ALA A 446 13.38 -18.14 -14.95
C ALA A 446 13.97 -18.98 -16.07
N TYR A 447 14.83 -18.39 -16.93
CA TYR A 447 15.50 -19.09 -18.03
C TYR A 447 16.48 -20.17 -17.57
N GLN A 448 17.12 -19.97 -16.41
CA GLN A 448 18.09 -20.88 -15.82
C GLN A 448 17.51 -22.18 -15.29
N LYS A 449 16.17 -22.33 -15.22
CA LYS A 449 15.42 -23.48 -14.68
C LYS A 449 15.94 -23.94 -13.31
N PRO A 450 15.88 -23.07 -12.29
CA PRO A 450 16.42 -23.39 -10.97
C PRO A 450 15.65 -24.53 -10.28
N ASN A 451 16.30 -25.23 -9.33
CA ASN A 451 15.68 -26.19 -8.42
C ASN A 451 15.20 -25.49 -7.14
N LEU A 452 15.95 -24.47 -6.72
CA LEU A 452 15.65 -23.59 -5.60
C LEU A 452 15.54 -22.15 -6.13
N LEU A 453 14.41 -21.55 -5.91
CA LEU A 453 14.15 -20.15 -6.25
C LEU A 453 14.15 -19.33 -4.97
N LEU A 454 15.04 -18.35 -4.91
CA LEU A 454 15.17 -17.41 -3.80
C LEU A 454 14.79 -16.02 -4.29
N LEU A 455 13.68 -15.50 -3.79
CA LEU A 455 13.14 -14.21 -4.20
C LEU A 455 13.17 -13.24 -3.02
N ASP A 456 13.96 -12.17 -3.15
CA ASP A 456 14.05 -11.11 -2.15
C ASP A 456 13.37 -9.85 -2.69
N GLU A 457 12.15 -9.56 -2.20
CA GLU A 457 11.27 -8.47 -2.60
C GLU A 457 10.99 -8.40 -4.12
N PRO A 458 10.49 -9.48 -4.73
CA PRO A 458 10.31 -9.56 -6.18
C PRO A 458 9.20 -8.66 -6.72
N THR A 459 8.31 -8.16 -5.87
CA THR A 459 7.17 -7.31 -6.23
C THR A 459 7.53 -5.83 -6.34
N ASN A 460 8.72 -5.43 -5.85
CA ASN A 460 9.17 -4.05 -5.95
C ASN A 460 9.29 -3.62 -7.42
N HIS A 461 8.75 -2.46 -7.74
CA HIS A 461 8.73 -1.88 -9.10
C HIS A 461 7.87 -2.63 -10.13
N LEU A 462 7.17 -3.72 -9.75
CA LEU A 462 6.23 -4.41 -10.62
C LEU A 462 4.84 -3.76 -10.54
N ASP A 463 4.19 -3.61 -11.69
CA ASP A 463 2.79 -3.20 -11.73
C ASP A 463 1.85 -4.35 -11.34
N LEU A 464 0.58 -4.03 -11.09
CA LEU A 464 -0.42 -5.00 -10.62
C LEU A 464 -0.57 -6.20 -11.55
N ASP A 465 -0.62 -5.98 -12.87
CA ASP A 465 -0.74 -7.05 -13.86
C ASP A 465 0.45 -8.02 -13.80
N MET A 466 1.66 -7.47 -13.59
CA MET A 466 2.89 -8.26 -13.47
C MET A 466 2.98 -9.02 -12.14
N ARG A 467 2.52 -8.42 -11.03
CA ARG A 467 2.44 -9.10 -9.73
C ARG A 467 1.49 -10.29 -9.79
N GLU A 468 0.35 -10.14 -10.45
CA GLU A 468 -0.61 -11.23 -10.64
C GLU A 468 -0.05 -12.35 -11.51
N ALA A 469 0.61 -12.00 -12.63
CA ALA A 469 1.27 -12.98 -13.49
C ALA A 469 2.40 -13.71 -12.76
N LEU A 470 3.17 -13.01 -11.91
CA LEU A 470 4.22 -13.61 -11.08
C LEU A 470 3.61 -14.56 -10.04
N SER A 471 2.55 -14.17 -9.34
CA SER A 471 1.84 -15.02 -8.38
C SER A 471 1.36 -16.32 -9.03
N LEU A 472 0.73 -16.22 -10.20
CA LEU A 472 0.29 -17.39 -10.95
C LEU A 472 1.47 -18.26 -11.40
N ALA A 473 2.56 -17.67 -11.87
CA ALA A 473 3.75 -18.41 -12.29
C ALA A 473 4.41 -19.14 -11.12
N LEU A 474 4.51 -18.51 -9.95
CA LEU A 474 5.07 -19.10 -8.74
C LEU A 474 4.16 -20.19 -8.16
N SER A 475 2.82 -20.03 -8.21
CA SER A 475 1.88 -21.04 -7.74
C SER A 475 1.98 -22.36 -8.52
N THR A 476 2.38 -22.31 -9.79
CA THR A 476 2.54 -23.50 -10.66
C THR A 476 3.96 -24.05 -10.67
N TYR A 477 4.94 -23.35 -10.08
CA TYR A 477 6.33 -23.79 -10.03
C TYR A 477 6.52 -25.00 -9.13
N LYS A 478 7.27 -26.03 -9.58
CA LYS A 478 7.47 -27.30 -8.87
C LYS A 478 8.75 -27.41 -8.07
N GLY A 479 9.65 -26.45 -8.18
CA GLY A 479 10.88 -26.40 -7.35
C GLY A 479 10.59 -25.89 -5.95
N ALA A 480 11.63 -25.91 -5.10
CA ALA A 480 11.57 -25.25 -3.81
C ALA A 480 11.66 -23.74 -3.95
N LEU A 481 10.96 -23.01 -3.08
CA LEU A 481 10.87 -21.55 -3.10
C LEU A 481 11.06 -20.99 -1.70
N ILE A 482 11.93 -19.98 -1.57
CA ILE A 482 11.94 -19.07 -0.41
C ILE A 482 11.60 -17.67 -0.91
N LEU A 483 10.57 -17.09 -0.32
CA LEU A 483 10.04 -15.79 -0.69
C LEU A 483 10.18 -14.82 0.49
N VAL A 484 10.92 -13.73 0.29
CA VAL A 484 10.85 -12.55 1.15
C VAL A 484 9.98 -11.54 0.44
N SER A 485 8.88 -11.16 1.03
CA SER A 485 8.00 -10.14 0.49
C SER A 485 7.23 -9.43 1.59
N HIS A 486 6.89 -8.18 1.35
CA HIS A 486 5.96 -7.40 2.15
C HIS A 486 4.55 -7.38 1.53
N ASP A 487 4.38 -7.99 0.36
CA ASP A 487 3.10 -8.21 -0.31
C ASP A 487 2.39 -9.41 0.34
N ARG A 488 1.34 -9.11 1.12
CA ARG A 488 0.56 -10.13 1.86
C ARG A 488 -0.11 -11.10 0.91
N HIS A 489 -0.75 -10.58 -0.14
CA HIS A 489 -1.45 -11.38 -1.12
C HIS A 489 -0.53 -12.41 -1.80
N LEU A 490 0.70 -11.99 -2.13
CA LEU A 490 1.69 -12.89 -2.71
C LEU A 490 2.13 -13.98 -1.73
N LEU A 491 2.38 -13.62 -0.47
CA LEU A 491 2.75 -14.59 0.58
C LEU A 491 1.62 -15.59 0.84
N GLU A 492 0.38 -15.13 1.00
CA GLU A 492 -0.79 -16.01 1.23
C GLU A 492 -1.07 -16.95 0.06
N ALA A 493 -0.87 -16.46 -1.18
CA ALA A 493 -1.11 -17.26 -2.37
C ALA A 493 -0.05 -18.36 -2.60
N ILE A 494 1.15 -18.23 -2.04
CA ILE A 494 2.30 -19.06 -2.43
C ILE A 494 2.91 -19.83 -1.25
N ALA A 495 3.02 -19.23 -0.06
CA ALA A 495 3.74 -19.84 1.04
C ALA A 495 2.90 -20.89 1.79
N ASP A 496 3.40 -22.13 1.85
CA ASP A 496 2.81 -23.20 2.65
C ASP A 496 3.35 -23.19 4.09
N LYS A 497 4.55 -22.66 4.29
CA LYS A 497 5.24 -22.55 5.58
C LYS A 497 5.78 -21.13 5.77
N LEU A 498 5.79 -20.66 7.00
CA LEU A 498 6.35 -19.36 7.35
C LEU A 498 7.57 -19.57 8.25
N TRP A 499 8.69 -18.94 7.91
CA TRP A 499 9.86 -18.85 8.78
C TRP A 499 9.96 -17.44 9.33
N LEU A 500 10.11 -17.33 10.65
CA LEU A 500 10.27 -16.06 11.35
C LEU A 500 11.72 -15.83 11.74
N ILE A 501 12.27 -14.70 11.34
CA ILE A 501 13.52 -14.17 11.86
C ILE A 501 13.20 -13.13 12.93
N ASP A 502 13.66 -13.43 14.16
CA ASP A 502 13.45 -12.58 15.31
C ASP A 502 14.62 -12.66 16.30
N ASP A 503 15.16 -11.50 16.68
CA ASP A 503 16.27 -11.36 17.61
C ASP A 503 17.48 -12.29 17.33
N GLY A 504 17.83 -12.43 16.04
CA GLY A 504 18.96 -13.24 15.57
C GLY A 504 18.72 -14.75 15.47
N ASN A 505 17.49 -15.20 15.75
CA ASN A 505 17.08 -16.59 15.59
C ASN A 505 16.18 -16.77 14.37
N VAL A 506 16.20 -17.97 13.78
CA VAL A 506 15.28 -18.36 12.72
C VAL A 506 14.49 -19.58 13.16
N SER A 507 13.18 -19.50 13.11
CA SER A 507 12.29 -20.59 13.51
C SER A 507 11.08 -20.68 12.59
N GLU A 508 10.46 -21.85 12.51
CA GLU A 508 9.19 -22.03 11.86
C GLU A 508 8.09 -21.31 12.66
N PHE A 509 7.28 -20.50 11.97
CA PHE A 509 6.17 -19.76 12.57
C PHE A 509 4.89 -20.56 12.36
N ASN A 510 4.30 -21.03 13.50
CA ASN A 510 3.05 -21.78 13.50
C ASN A 510 1.87 -20.81 13.56
N GLY A 511 1.37 -20.38 12.41
CA GLY A 511 0.25 -19.45 12.27
C GLY A 511 0.18 -18.88 10.87
N ASP A 512 -0.85 -18.09 10.61
CA ASP A 512 -1.02 -17.35 9.36
C ASP A 512 -0.45 -15.92 9.45
N LEU A 513 -0.64 -15.11 8.40
CA LEU A 513 -0.17 -13.71 8.40
C LEU A 513 -0.95 -12.83 9.37
N ASN A 514 -2.19 -13.19 9.72
CA ASN A 514 -2.97 -12.46 10.73
C ASN A 514 -2.40 -12.73 12.13
N ASP A 515 -2.05 -14.00 12.42
CA ASP A 515 -1.35 -14.37 13.67
C ASP A 515 -0.01 -13.65 13.79
N TYR A 516 0.71 -13.51 12.66
CA TYR A 516 1.95 -12.73 12.62
C TYR A 516 1.71 -11.25 12.93
N GLN A 517 0.64 -10.67 12.39
CA GLN A 517 0.26 -9.30 12.68
C GLN A 517 -0.09 -9.11 14.17
N GLU A 518 -0.80 -10.05 14.78
CA GLU A 518 -1.07 -10.02 16.22
C GLU A 518 0.21 -10.15 17.06
N PHE A 519 1.11 -11.03 16.66
CA PHE A 519 2.44 -11.18 17.28
C PHE A 519 3.21 -9.86 17.27
N LEU A 520 3.25 -9.17 16.13
CA LEU A 520 3.90 -7.86 15.99
C LEU A 520 3.24 -6.79 16.88
N ASN A 521 1.90 -6.73 16.88
CA ASN A 521 1.14 -5.80 17.71
C ASN A 521 1.42 -6.03 19.21
N LYS A 522 1.52 -7.28 19.63
CA LYS A 522 1.88 -7.64 21.03
C LYS A 522 3.29 -7.17 21.38
N LYS A 523 4.26 -7.45 20.50
CA LYS A 523 5.66 -7.01 20.70
C LYS A 523 5.78 -5.49 20.80
N ASN A 524 5.04 -4.76 19.97
CA ASN A 524 5.01 -3.29 19.98
C ASN A 524 4.37 -2.74 21.27
N ARG A 525 3.36 -3.41 21.83
CA ARG A 525 2.78 -3.04 23.14
C ARG A 525 3.77 -3.26 24.28
N GLU A 526 4.41 -4.43 24.33
CA GLU A 526 5.41 -4.75 25.34
C GLU A 526 6.61 -3.79 25.29
N TYR A 527 7.03 -3.39 24.09
CA TYR A 527 8.09 -2.39 23.93
C TYR A 527 7.67 -1.02 24.48
N LYS A 528 6.44 -0.56 24.19
CA LYS A 528 5.89 0.69 24.73
C LYS A 528 5.78 0.67 26.25
N GLU A 529 5.39 -0.45 26.85
CA GLU A 529 5.32 -0.63 28.29
C GLU A 529 6.70 -0.56 28.94
N LYS A 530 7.70 -1.25 28.36
CA LYS A 530 9.10 -1.19 28.82
C LYS A 530 9.72 0.20 28.72
N LEU A 531 9.37 0.98 27.69
CA LEU A 531 9.78 2.39 27.54
C LEU A 531 9.17 3.26 28.63
N ASN A 532 7.87 3.12 28.90
CA ASN A 532 7.17 3.85 29.95
C ASN A 532 7.73 3.51 31.35
N GLU A 533 8.09 2.25 31.61
CA GLU A 533 8.73 1.84 32.87
C GLU A 533 10.15 2.42 33.01
N LYS A 534 10.94 2.49 31.93
CA LYS A 534 12.28 3.10 31.95
C LYS A 534 12.21 4.62 32.17
N THR A 535 11.21 5.29 31.59
CA THR A 535 10.99 6.71 31.78
C THR A 535 10.54 7.05 33.21
N GLN A 536 9.86 6.10 33.89
CA GLN A 536 9.48 6.25 35.32
C GLN A 536 10.62 5.92 36.29
N LYS A 537 11.63 5.17 35.89
CA LYS A 537 12.76 4.74 36.76
C LYS A 537 13.99 5.63 36.69
N GLN A 538 14.02 6.67 35.84
CA GLN A 538 15.06 7.71 35.94
C GLN A 538 14.58 8.84 36.85
N PRO A 539 15.06 8.98 38.06
CA PRO A 539 14.75 10.13 38.89
C PRO A 539 15.49 11.35 38.31
N ASN A 540 14.74 12.22 37.63
CA ASN A 540 15.22 13.52 37.21
C ASN A 540 15.59 14.36 38.42
N GLN A 541 16.86 14.29 38.87
CA GLN A 541 17.37 15.07 39.99
C GLN A 541 17.42 16.59 39.73
N ASN A 542 17.20 17.05 38.48
CA ASN A 542 17.26 18.47 38.15
C ASN A 542 15.89 19.13 37.88
N LEU A 543 14.76 18.40 37.96
CA LEU A 543 13.42 18.97 37.79
C LEU A 543 12.59 19.01 39.07
N VAL A 544 13.14 18.53 40.19
CA VAL A 544 12.43 18.49 41.48
C VAL A 544 12.38 19.88 42.13
N SER A 545 13.28 20.82 41.78
CA SER A 545 13.28 22.17 42.36
C SER A 545 12.26 23.12 41.72
N GLU A 546 11.84 22.92 40.47
CA GLU A 546 10.85 23.81 39.82
C GLU A 546 9.41 23.29 39.87
N LYS A 547 9.20 21.96 39.80
CA LYS A 547 7.85 21.37 39.95
C LYS A 547 7.31 21.41 41.38
N ALA A 548 8.18 21.42 42.40
CA ALA A 548 7.75 21.59 43.80
C ALA A 548 7.25 23.00 44.11
N LYS A 549 7.66 24.03 43.34
CA LYS A 549 7.13 25.40 43.47
C LYS A 549 5.86 25.66 42.66
N ALA A 550 5.56 24.87 41.61
CA ALA A 550 4.36 25.04 40.82
C ALA A 550 3.13 24.26 41.34
N GLN A 551 3.34 23.26 42.21
CA GLN A 551 2.24 22.46 42.79
C GLN A 551 1.63 23.02 44.09
N THR A 552 2.14 24.13 44.62
CA THR A 552 1.72 24.66 45.94
C THR A 552 0.64 25.75 45.86
N TYR A 553 0.17 26.13 44.66
CA TYR A 553 -0.89 27.15 44.49
C TYR A 553 -2.06 26.70 43.61
N LYS A 554 -2.56 25.48 43.80
CA LYS A 554 -3.96 25.20 43.48
C LYS A 554 -4.78 25.47 44.75
N THR A 555 -5.41 26.62 44.80
CA THR A 555 -6.23 27.07 45.91
C THR A 555 -7.33 26.04 46.21
N LYS A 556 -7.68 25.89 47.49
CA LYS A 556 -8.78 25.03 47.97
C LYS A 556 -10.08 25.25 47.19
N GLU A 557 -10.28 26.42 46.60
CA GLU A 557 -11.43 26.76 45.75
C GLU A 557 -11.44 26.03 44.40
N GLN A 558 -10.30 25.89 43.71
CA GLN A 558 -10.23 25.17 42.44
C GLN A 558 -10.51 23.65 42.59
N LYS A 559 -10.00 23.04 43.68
CA LYS A 559 -10.35 21.63 44.00
C LYS A 559 -11.84 21.46 44.35
N LYS A 560 -12.46 22.45 44.95
CA LYS A 560 -13.89 22.45 45.28
C LYS A 560 -14.74 22.61 44.00
N LEU A 561 -14.30 23.45 43.08
CA LEU A 561 -14.96 23.64 41.76
C LEU A 561 -14.88 22.40 40.87
N GLU A 562 -13.68 21.76 40.79
CA GLU A 562 -13.49 20.49 40.07
C GLU A 562 -14.32 19.33 40.68
N ALA A 563 -14.43 19.29 41.99
CA ALA A 563 -15.25 18.30 42.68
C ALA A 563 -16.75 18.55 42.42
N GLN A 564 -17.21 19.80 42.40
CA GLN A 564 -18.59 20.16 42.05
C GLN A 564 -18.93 19.83 40.58
N LYS A 565 -18.03 20.15 39.62
CA LYS A 565 -18.17 19.76 38.21
C LYS A 565 -18.26 18.24 38.03
N ARG A 566 -17.42 17.47 38.74
CA ARG A 566 -17.51 15.99 38.70
C ARG A 566 -18.82 15.45 39.28
N GLN A 567 -19.37 16.13 40.30
CA GLN A 567 -20.62 15.70 40.94
C GLN A 567 -21.85 16.04 40.10
N SER A 568 -21.83 17.16 39.36
CA SER A 568 -22.92 17.54 38.43
C SER A 568 -22.94 16.67 37.16
N LEU A 569 -21.81 16.17 36.67
CA LEU A 569 -21.71 15.31 35.48
C LEU A 569 -22.00 13.82 35.77
N ARG A 570 -22.05 13.42 37.05
CA ARG A 570 -22.27 12.01 37.45
C ARG A 570 -23.64 11.45 37.03
N PRO A 571 -24.77 12.16 37.12
CA PRO A 571 -26.05 11.64 36.68
C PRO A 571 -26.09 11.38 35.18
N LEU A 572 -25.55 12.30 34.38
CA LEU A 572 -25.50 12.17 32.92
C LEU A 572 -24.66 10.93 32.47
N LYS A 573 -23.52 10.70 33.10
CA LYS A 573 -22.73 9.50 32.85
C LYS A 573 -23.45 8.20 33.19
N LEU A 574 -24.24 8.19 34.29
CA LEU A 574 -25.02 7.03 34.67
C LEU A 574 -26.20 6.76 33.70
N GLU A 575 -26.79 7.79 33.11
CA GLU A 575 -27.81 7.65 32.08
C GLU A 575 -27.24 7.06 30.79
N ILE A 576 -26.07 7.56 30.32
CA ILE A 576 -25.36 7.03 29.15
C ILE A 576 -25.01 5.55 29.37
N GLU A 577 -24.47 5.18 30.53
CA GLU A 577 -24.11 3.78 30.83
C GLU A 577 -25.36 2.86 30.89
N LYS A 578 -26.53 3.37 31.30
CA LYS A 578 -27.79 2.61 31.27
C LYS A 578 -28.26 2.40 29.84
N LEU A 579 -28.17 3.42 28.98
CA LEU A 579 -28.55 3.32 27.58
C LEU A 579 -27.63 2.32 26.85
N GLU A 580 -26.34 2.37 27.06
CA GLU A 580 -25.36 1.40 26.48
C GLU A 580 -25.70 -0.05 26.87
N LYS A 581 -25.99 -0.30 28.15
CA LYS A 581 -26.41 -1.63 28.60
C LYS A 581 -27.75 -2.08 28.02
N LYS A 582 -28.68 -1.13 27.73
CA LYS A 582 -29.96 -1.43 27.09
C LYS A 582 -29.74 -1.78 25.61
N MET A 583 -28.92 -1.00 24.90
CA MET A 583 -28.55 -1.24 23.50
C MET A 583 -27.86 -2.60 23.32
N ASP A 584 -26.93 -2.97 24.20
CA ASP A 584 -26.26 -4.27 24.18
C ASP A 584 -27.25 -5.46 24.37
N LYS A 585 -28.26 -5.29 25.20
CA LYS A 585 -29.30 -6.32 25.37
C LYS A 585 -30.13 -6.48 24.11
N ILE A 586 -30.58 -5.35 23.52
CA ILE A 586 -31.37 -5.37 22.28
C ILE A 586 -30.57 -5.98 21.13
N LYS A 587 -29.30 -5.61 20.98
CA LYS A 587 -28.40 -6.18 19.96
C LYS A 587 -28.23 -7.70 20.10
N LYS A 588 -28.15 -8.21 21.34
CA LYS A 588 -28.12 -9.66 21.58
C LYS A 588 -29.41 -10.34 21.17
N SER A 589 -30.59 -9.77 21.56
CA SER A 589 -31.87 -10.32 21.17
C SER A 589 -32.10 -10.31 19.66
N LEU A 590 -31.64 -9.26 18.96
CA LEU A 590 -31.70 -9.19 17.50
C LEU A 590 -30.82 -10.28 16.87
N ALA A 591 -29.61 -10.51 17.39
CA ALA A 591 -28.72 -11.56 16.91
C ALA A 591 -29.31 -12.98 17.10
N ASP A 592 -29.98 -13.22 18.22
CA ASP A 592 -30.68 -14.50 18.50
C ASP A 592 -31.85 -14.71 17.53
N ILE A 593 -32.62 -13.66 17.24
CA ILE A 593 -33.71 -13.71 16.25
C ILE A 593 -33.16 -13.93 14.84
N ASP A 594 -32.10 -13.21 14.45
CA ASP A 594 -31.46 -13.34 13.15
C ASP A 594 -30.86 -14.75 12.92
N THR A 595 -30.28 -15.35 13.96
CA THR A 595 -29.82 -16.75 13.88
C THR A 595 -31.01 -17.71 13.72
N THR A 596 -32.14 -17.47 14.38
CA THR A 596 -33.34 -18.29 14.26
C THR A 596 -34.00 -18.15 12.89
N LEU A 597 -34.02 -16.92 12.34
CA LEU A 597 -34.55 -16.64 11.00
C LEU A 597 -33.63 -17.12 9.87
N SER A 598 -32.33 -17.40 10.15
CA SER A 598 -31.41 -17.95 9.17
C SER A 598 -31.65 -19.45 8.88
N ASP A 599 -32.47 -20.13 9.68
CA ASP A 599 -32.79 -21.54 9.46
C ASP A 599 -33.86 -21.69 8.36
N LEU A 600 -33.43 -22.19 7.21
CA LEU A 600 -34.26 -22.42 6.01
C LEU A 600 -35.39 -23.42 6.28
N GLU A 601 -35.27 -24.34 7.25
CA GLU A 601 -36.33 -25.28 7.60
C GLU A 601 -37.51 -24.61 8.31
N LEU A 602 -37.27 -23.51 9.02
CA LEU A 602 -38.31 -22.77 9.74
C LEU A 602 -39.36 -22.20 8.79
N TYR A 603 -38.96 -21.72 7.61
CA TYR A 603 -39.87 -21.15 6.61
C TYR A 603 -40.83 -22.19 6.01
N SER A 604 -40.45 -23.45 5.99
CA SER A 604 -41.28 -24.53 5.44
C SER A 604 -42.13 -25.24 6.48
N LYS A 605 -41.70 -25.27 7.76
CA LYS A 605 -42.36 -26.02 8.82
C LYS A 605 -43.31 -25.18 9.68
N GLU A 606 -42.95 -23.91 9.96
CA GLU A 606 -43.67 -23.06 10.89
C GLU A 606 -43.74 -21.59 10.40
N PRO A 607 -44.48 -21.30 9.31
CA PRO A 607 -44.53 -19.96 8.72
C PRO A 607 -45.09 -18.88 9.66
N GLU A 608 -46.02 -19.26 10.57
CA GLU A 608 -46.59 -18.33 11.56
C GLU A 608 -45.53 -17.81 12.56
N LYS A 609 -44.54 -18.65 12.92
CA LYS A 609 -43.45 -18.20 13.80
C LYS A 609 -42.50 -17.24 13.08
N VAL A 610 -42.28 -17.41 11.79
CA VAL A 610 -41.45 -16.48 10.99
C VAL A 610 -42.08 -15.10 10.97
N GLU A 611 -43.41 -15.01 10.82
CA GLU A 611 -44.13 -13.74 10.85
C GLU A 611 -44.01 -13.05 12.22
N ILE A 612 -44.20 -13.79 13.30
CA ILE A 612 -44.08 -13.27 14.68
C ILE A 612 -42.65 -12.77 14.95
N LEU A 613 -41.62 -13.57 14.60
CA LEU A 613 -40.23 -13.19 14.80
C LEU A 613 -39.83 -12.00 13.94
N SER A 614 -40.38 -11.88 12.73
CA SER A 614 -40.13 -10.72 11.86
C SER A 614 -40.72 -9.44 12.41
N ILE A 615 -41.93 -9.51 13.00
CA ILE A 615 -42.57 -8.37 13.67
C ILE A 615 -41.80 -7.99 14.94
N GLU A 616 -41.33 -8.97 15.71
CA GLU A 616 -40.55 -8.75 16.93
C GLU A 616 -39.17 -8.15 16.59
N ARG A 617 -38.55 -8.62 15.52
CA ARG A 617 -37.29 -8.06 14.97
C ARG A 617 -37.44 -6.59 14.58
N ALA A 618 -38.52 -6.25 13.87
CA ALA A 618 -38.81 -4.86 13.48
C ALA A 618 -38.99 -3.96 14.72
N LYS A 619 -39.76 -4.40 15.73
CA LYS A 619 -39.93 -3.64 16.97
C LYS A 619 -38.65 -3.43 17.75
N LEU A 620 -37.80 -4.45 17.84
CA LEU A 620 -36.50 -4.35 18.51
C LEU A 620 -35.52 -3.46 17.73
N SER A 621 -35.62 -3.45 16.39
CA SER A 621 -34.84 -2.53 15.55
C SER A 621 -35.24 -1.07 15.80
N ASP A 622 -36.54 -0.77 15.79
CA ASP A 622 -37.04 0.58 16.07
C ASP A 622 -36.65 1.03 17.49
N GLU A 623 -36.73 0.12 18.49
CA GLU A 623 -36.33 0.42 19.86
C GLU A 623 -34.83 0.65 20.01
N LEU A 624 -33.99 -0.01 19.18
CA LEU A 624 -32.56 0.22 19.11
C LEU A 624 -32.25 1.61 18.55
N ASP A 625 -32.92 1.99 17.46
CA ASP A 625 -32.75 3.30 16.82
C ASP A 625 -33.14 4.45 17.75
N GLU A 626 -34.27 4.31 18.50
CA GLU A 626 -34.64 5.29 19.52
C GLU A 626 -33.61 5.40 20.66
N CYS A 627 -33.04 4.27 21.09
CA CYS A 627 -32.01 4.27 22.12
C CYS A 627 -30.70 4.91 21.59
N GLU A 628 -30.32 4.68 20.33
CA GLU A 628 -29.13 5.29 19.71
C GLU A 628 -29.30 6.81 19.57
N ILE A 629 -30.43 7.29 19.13
CA ILE A 629 -30.73 8.72 19.07
C ILE A 629 -30.62 9.37 20.46
N THR A 630 -31.26 8.78 21.48
CA THR A 630 -31.21 9.28 22.85
C THR A 630 -29.79 9.27 23.42
N TRP A 631 -29.01 8.24 23.09
CA TRP A 631 -27.60 8.14 23.50
C TRP A 631 -26.74 9.25 22.89
N ILE A 632 -26.92 9.54 21.58
CA ILE A 632 -26.22 10.64 20.88
C ILE A 632 -26.57 11.99 21.54
N GLU A 633 -27.85 12.24 21.81
CA GLU A 633 -28.28 13.49 22.48
C GLU A 633 -27.63 13.66 23.86
N LYS A 634 -27.57 12.58 24.65
CA LYS A 634 -26.95 12.60 25.97
C LYS A 634 -25.43 12.72 25.94
N GLN A 635 -24.78 12.17 24.92
CA GLN A 635 -23.34 12.37 24.65
C GLN A 635 -23.04 13.84 24.30
N ASP A 636 -23.87 14.46 23.46
CA ASP A 636 -23.74 15.88 23.10
C ASP A 636 -23.97 16.80 24.32
N GLU A 637 -24.95 16.46 25.20
CA GLU A 637 -25.15 17.17 26.46
C GLU A 637 -23.92 17.07 27.38
N LEU A 638 -23.33 15.88 27.46
CA LEU A 638 -22.11 15.63 28.25
C LEU A 638 -20.91 16.44 27.72
N GLU A 639 -20.72 16.45 26.38
CA GLU A 639 -19.65 17.24 25.79
C GLU A 639 -19.81 18.74 25.99
N LYS A 640 -21.03 19.27 25.86
CA LYS A 640 -21.34 20.68 26.11
C LYS A 640 -21.05 21.04 27.57
N ALA A 641 -21.51 20.22 28.51
CA ALA A 641 -21.29 20.41 29.94
C ALA A 641 -19.81 20.20 30.38
N MET A 642 -18.98 19.54 29.57
CA MET A 642 -17.52 19.44 29.79
C MET A 642 -16.76 20.64 29.23
N LYS A 643 -17.29 21.33 28.21
CA LYS A 643 -16.69 22.53 27.60
C LYS A 643 -17.01 23.81 28.39
N GLU A 644 -18.15 23.87 29.12
CA GLU A 644 -18.47 24.90 30.12
C GLU A 644 -17.75 24.63 31.46
#